data_bc82a2289f7b54369838a53f1f7e75b3
#
_entry.id   bc82a2289f7b54369838a53f1f7e75b3
#
_cell.length_a   1.000
_cell.length_b   1.000
_cell.length_c   1.000
_cell.angle_alpha   90.00
_cell.angle_beta   90.00
_cell.angle_gamma   90.00
#
_symmetry.space_group_name_H-M   'P 1'
#
loop_
_entity.id
_entity.type
_entity.pdbx_description
1 polymer ?
#
loop_
_entity_poly.entity_id
_entity_poly.type
_entity_poly.pdbx_seq_one_letter_code
_entity_poly.pdbx_strand_id
1 'polypeptide(L)'
;MSVTAARYGTRPSLLLNAFWVPLHFQDTALIAISVPSALAVLAPRNHVQAFAAIAALVSLVSMIVPPIAGAVSDKLRLRGVPRRVPIVAGAALDVACLLMMAQVHSVMPFVVFLLLATLGANVSLAAYQALLPEIVPHASWGAVSGVRSVAMVLGTVVGIGVAAGTYPSSTFIGIAVSIGLGALTLFAVRESSIPNQSQEHAHISDWDDFTVVFIARAFLAFGLALLMTFVLYFFRDVLHVSNPSANTGMVAAASLIGAVGSGIFLGWLSDRVPRKIVVALCGLPMTAAAAGFAVLPHEQWIFVFAALFGVGFGGIMSTGWALAMDSVPQLRDVARDLGIWGIAQNLPSVIAPLAGGAILGAYAGSLDGYRVLFFTAAGSFFAGSLIVLAVGQRPLIPWWGVPLRLAAALSVSSYVRLAYRVRSWGRLHPGRGPTLLISNHQVELDLMAPVSDLAMSGGWRKPVLSVCAKLMYEPGFMAVRIPWLWRAMKNVNLGWLFEALGLLPLENELQSRSIARWAWSAQRRHGTLPLEELFKPAVLEASGFACCSTDDLFSAAHFKKAQQTYVRLSDLQVRYRKEAFEEMREGVERDLSRIEDALRRGATFYVTPEGEYTKTGLMLPFRGIWERMLPHVDHVYLAGISYDPFVGRRFSQLYRVLEARDKAGAIDELKASRPITTSALLAEWLCSRGGEFTESDAANAMQARLTSLPPELFLDPELARAPRSMAVKAVRRMVELGILERRGGRYILGPQRTHPKFPGVEDIVVYQARFLGETLEGLRARASA
;
A
#
# COMPACT_ATOMS: atom_id res chain seq x y z
N MET A 1 8.05 21.36 25.18
CA MET A 1 6.92 22.32 25.23
C MET A 1 5.73 21.65 24.60
N SER A 2 4.71 21.26 25.37
CA SER A 2 3.47 20.68 24.88
C SER A 2 2.67 21.74 24.13
N VAL A 3 2.65 21.67 22.81
CA VAL A 3 1.71 22.44 22.00
C VAL A 3 0.32 21.89 22.33
N THR A 4 -0.45 22.63 23.11
CA THR A 4 -1.87 22.35 23.34
C THR A 4 -2.56 22.40 21.98
N ALA A 5 -2.92 21.23 21.44
CA ALA A 5 -3.63 21.12 20.17
C ALA A 5 -4.93 21.92 20.28
N ALA A 6 -5.05 22.95 19.48
CA ALA A 6 -6.24 23.82 19.45
C ALA A 6 -7.45 22.94 19.06
N ARG A 7 -8.44 22.84 19.95
CA ARG A 7 -9.69 22.14 19.67
C ARG A 7 -10.51 22.90 18.63
N TYR A 8 -11.07 22.19 17.66
CA TYR A 8 -11.97 22.78 16.69
C TYR A 8 -13.27 23.23 17.38
N GLY A 9 -13.65 24.49 17.17
CA GLY A 9 -14.78 25.09 17.90
C GLY A 9 -16.13 24.46 17.55
N THR A 10 -17.10 24.53 18.48
CA THR A 10 -18.47 23.98 18.28
C THR A 10 -19.20 24.63 17.12
N ARG A 11 -19.20 25.97 17.02
CA ARG A 11 -19.86 26.70 15.93
C ARG A 11 -19.34 26.36 14.53
N PRO A 12 -18.02 26.37 14.29
CA PRO A 12 -17.47 25.87 13.01
C PRO A 12 -17.80 24.41 12.71
N SER A 13 -17.84 23.54 13.74
CA SER A 13 -18.22 22.14 13.60
C SER A 13 -19.66 21.96 13.16
N LEU A 14 -20.60 22.76 13.74
CA LEU A 14 -22.01 22.75 13.34
C LEU A 14 -22.18 23.22 11.90
N LEU A 15 -21.53 24.33 11.50
CA LEU A 15 -21.61 24.86 10.14
C LEU A 15 -21.03 23.87 9.11
N LEU A 16 -19.90 23.24 9.43
CA LEU A 16 -19.27 22.23 8.56
C LEU A 16 -20.18 21.01 8.37
N ASN A 17 -20.95 20.61 9.38
CA ASN A 17 -21.80 19.42 9.33
C ASN A 17 -23.27 19.73 8.94
N ALA A 18 -23.65 20.98 8.79
CA ALA A 18 -25.05 21.36 8.49
C ALA A 18 -25.56 20.77 7.18
N PHE A 19 -24.69 20.62 6.15
CA PHE A 19 -25.06 20.08 4.85
C PHE A 19 -25.38 18.58 4.87
N TRP A 20 -24.97 17.83 5.93
CA TRP A 20 -25.38 16.43 6.10
C TRP A 20 -26.88 16.28 6.34
N VAL A 21 -27.56 17.28 6.93
CA VAL A 21 -28.99 17.23 7.17
C VAL A 21 -29.80 17.13 5.86
N PRO A 22 -29.65 18.05 4.88
CA PRO A 22 -30.36 17.94 3.60
C PRO A 22 -29.96 16.73 2.78
N LEU A 23 -28.70 16.28 2.82
CA LEU A 23 -28.27 15.07 2.12
C LEU A 23 -29.01 13.84 2.63
N HIS A 24 -29.09 13.65 3.96
CA HIS A 24 -29.82 12.51 4.54
C HIS A 24 -31.33 12.65 4.49
N PHE A 25 -31.85 13.89 4.48
CA PHE A 25 -33.24 14.13 4.15
C PHE A 25 -33.55 13.60 2.75
N GLN A 26 -32.75 13.96 1.76
CA GLN A 26 -32.93 13.50 0.39
C GLN A 26 -32.85 11.97 0.30
N ASP A 27 -31.77 11.36 0.80
CA ASP A 27 -31.56 9.91 0.69
C ASP A 27 -32.74 9.12 1.24
N THR A 28 -33.25 9.53 2.41
CA THR A 28 -34.34 8.82 3.07
C THR A 28 -35.69 9.12 2.41
N ALA A 29 -36.01 10.39 2.13
CA ALA A 29 -37.30 10.78 1.57
C ALA A 29 -37.49 10.27 0.14
N LEU A 30 -36.42 10.30 -0.72
CA LEU A 30 -36.55 9.89 -2.11
C LEU A 30 -36.78 8.39 -2.24
N ILE A 31 -35.86 7.56 -1.74
CA ILE A 31 -35.85 6.13 -2.03
C ILE A 31 -36.90 5.39 -1.23
N ALA A 32 -37.12 5.77 0.03
CA ALA A 32 -38.04 5.03 0.88
C ALA A 32 -39.51 5.33 0.59
N ILE A 33 -39.86 6.58 0.20
CA ILE A 33 -41.25 7.01 0.16
C ILE A 33 -41.63 7.70 -1.17
N SER A 34 -40.90 8.75 -1.57
CA SER A 34 -41.40 9.66 -2.63
C SER A 34 -41.31 9.06 -4.01
N VAL A 35 -40.22 8.32 -4.34
CA VAL A 35 -40.06 7.64 -5.65
C VAL A 35 -41.08 6.50 -5.80
N PRO A 36 -41.23 5.57 -4.82
CA PRO A 36 -42.29 4.56 -4.90
C PRO A 36 -43.68 5.17 -5.07
N SER A 37 -44.01 6.21 -4.30
CA SER A 37 -45.30 6.89 -4.34
C SER A 37 -45.56 7.57 -5.70
N ALA A 38 -44.55 8.23 -6.25
CA ALA A 38 -44.61 8.86 -7.59
C ALA A 38 -44.82 7.80 -8.69
N LEU A 39 -44.08 6.67 -8.62
CA LEU A 39 -44.20 5.59 -9.57
C LEU A 39 -45.56 4.86 -9.50
N ALA A 40 -46.18 4.79 -8.33
CA ALA A 40 -47.54 4.28 -8.18
C ALA A 40 -48.56 5.09 -8.99
N VAL A 41 -48.32 6.41 -9.16
CA VAL A 41 -49.14 7.28 -10.01
C VAL A 41 -48.70 7.24 -11.47
N LEU A 42 -47.40 7.30 -11.75
CA LEU A 42 -46.87 7.36 -13.13
C LEU A 42 -46.91 6.03 -13.90
N ALA A 43 -46.82 4.90 -13.19
CA ALA A 43 -46.81 3.56 -13.77
C ALA A 43 -47.69 2.58 -12.96
N PRO A 44 -49.03 2.78 -12.86
CA PRO A 44 -49.88 2.02 -11.92
C PRO A 44 -49.80 0.49 -12.13
N ARG A 45 -49.58 0.03 -13.35
CA ARG A 45 -49.57 -1.42 -13.69
C ARG A 45 -48.22 -2.09 -13.33
N ASN A 46 -47.11 -1.38 -13.39
CA ASN A 46 -45.75 -1.95 -13.30
C ASN A 46 -44.87 -1.20 -12.28
N HIS A 47 -45.45 -0.45 -11.33
CA HIS A 47 -44.70 0.42 -10.41
C HIS A 47 -43.65 -0.35 -9.58
N VAL A 48 -43.96 -1.60 -9.19
CA VAL A 48 -43.02 -2.42 -8.40
C VAL A 48 -41.77 -2.81 -9.18
N GLN A 49 -41.98 -3.30 -10.43
CA GLN A 49 -40.86 -3.66 -11.31
C GLN A 49 -40.05 -2.42 -11.75
N ALA A 50 -40.78 -1.33 -12.05
CA ALA A 50 -40.16 -0.05 -12.38
C ALA A 50 -39.31 0.46 -11.21
N PHE A 51 -39.83 0.42 -9.99
CA PHE A 51 -39.11 0.81 -8.79
C PHE A 51 -37.83 -0.04 -8.58
N ALA A 52 -37.95 -1.36 -8.70
CA ALA A 52 -36.80 -2.26 -8.55
C ALA A 52 -35.69 -1.97 -9.57
N ALA A 53 -36.05 -1.76 -10.85
CA ALA A 53 -35.08 -1.40 -11.88
C ALA A 53 -34.43 -0.04 -11.63
N ILE A 54 -35.22 0.95 -11.23
CA ILE A 54 -34.76 2.31 -10.92
C ILE A 54 -33.85 2.31 -9.70
N ALA A 55 -34.22 1.60 -8.64
CA ALA A 55 -33.40 1.49 -7.44
C ALA A 55 -32.04 0.84 -7.71
N ALA A 56 -31.99 -0.16 -8.62
CA ALA A 56 -30.75 -0.76 -9.06
C ALA A 56 -29.86 0.24 -9.83
N LEU A 57 -30.43 1.04 -10.73
CA LEU A 57 -29.71 2.08 -11.46
C LEU A 57 -29.19 3.20 -10.54
N VAL A 58 -30.02 3.66 -9.61
CA VAL A 58 -29.63 4.65 -8.58
C VAL A 58 -28.46 4.13 -7.74
N SER A 59 -28.54 2.87 -7.31
CA SER A 59 -27.47 2.21 -6.53
C SER A 59 -26.18 2.12 -7.33
N LEU A 60 -26.25 1.80 -8.62
CA LEU A 60 -25.09 1.73 -9.51
C LEU A 60 -24.42 3.11 -9.67
N VAL A 61 -25.21 4.16 -9.89
CA VAL A 61 -24.72 5.55 -9.95
C VAL A 61 -24.05 5.94 -8.62
N SER A 62 -24.70 5.64 -7.49
CA SER A 62 -24.17 5.95 -6.14
C SER A 62 -22.92 5.14 -5.77
N MET A 63 -22.64 4.04 -6.46
CA MET A 63 -21.42 3.26 -6.28
C MET A 63 -20.28 3.76 -7.16
N ILE A 64 -20.55 4.12 -8.41
CA ILE A 64 -19.52 4.46 -9.42
C ILE A 64 -19.13 5.94 -9.35
N VAL A 65 -20.11 6.84 -9.15
CA VAL A 65 -19.87 8.29 -9.25
C VAL A 65 -18.94 8.84 -8.15
N PRO A 66 -19.08 8.48 -6.85
CA PRO A 66 -18.27 9.11 -5.82
C PRO A 66 -16.75 8.92 -5.98
N PRO A 67 -16.21 7.74 -6.33
CA PRO A 67 -14.78 7.60 -6.60
C PRO A 67 -14.29 8.45 -7.78
N ILE A 68 -15.07 8.52 -8.86
CA ILE A 68 -14.73 9.29 -10.07
C ILE A 68 -14.80 10.79 -9.77
N ALA A 69 -15.91 11.26 -9.20
CA ALA A 69 -16.11 12.65 -8.85
C ALA A 69 -15.09 13.11 -7.78
N GLY A 70 -14.77 12.24 -6.83
CA GLY A 70 -13.72 12.46 -5.86
C GLY A 70 -12.36 12.68 -6.51
N ALA A 71 -11.96 11.81 -7.44
CA ALA A 71 -10.71 11.95 -8.17
C ALA A 71 -10.65 13.25 -9.01
N VAL A 72 -11.76 13.64 -9.61
CA VAL A 72 -11.88 14.93 -10.33
C VAL A 72 -11.77 16.09 -9.34
N SER A 73 -12.47 16.03 -8.21
CA SER A 73 -12.42 17.06 -7.16
C SER A 73 -11.00 17.21 -6.59
N ASP A 74 -10.27 16.10 -6.37
CA ASP A 74 -8.88 16.12 -5.91
C ASP A 74 -7.96 16.80 -6.93
N LYS A 75 -8.11 16.50 -8.23
CA LYS A 75 -7.37 17.17 -9.31
C LYS A 75 -7.66 18.68 -9.39
N LEU A 76 -8.92 19.07 -9.25
CA LEU A 76 -9.32 20.49 -9.23
C LEU A 76 -8.71 21.20 -8.02
N ARG A 77 -8.70 20.56 -6.86
CA ARG A 77 -8.09 21.09 -5.64
C ARG A 77 -6.60 21.37 -5.81
N LEU A 78 -5.87 20.46 -6.47
CA LEU A 78 -4.45 20.65 -6.79
C LEU A 78 -4.19 21.83 -7.74
N ARG A 79 -5.18 22.21 -8.54
CA ARG A 79 -5.14 23.40 -9.41
C ARG A 79 -5.60 24.68 -8.69
N GLY A 80 -5.80 24.64 -7.37
CA GLY A 80 -6.21 25.77 -6.56
C GLY A 80 -7.72 26.04 -6.54
N VAL A 81 -8.54 25.15 -7.14
CA VAL A 81 -10.02 25.30 -7.10
C VAL A 81 -10.55 24.87 -5.73
N PRO A 82 -11.31 25.70 -5.02
CA PRO A 82 -11.89 25.34 -3.73
C PRO A 82 -12.88 24.17 -3.85
N ARG A 83 -12.97 23.32 -2.80
CA ARG A 83 -13.93 22.19 -2.75
C ARG A 83 -15.38 22.62 -2.92
N ARG A 84 -15.72 23.82 -2.44
CA ARG A 84 -17.09 24.37 -2.60
C ARG A 84 -17.55 24.46 -4.06
N VAL A 85 -16.64 24.60 -5.04
CA VAL A 85 -17.02 24.69 -6.47
C VAL A 85 -17.69 23.40 -6.95
N PRO A 86 -17.08 22.20 -6.89
CA PRO A 86 -17.75 20.96 -7.25
C PRO A 86 -18.95 20.63 -6.34
N ILE A 87 -18.94 21.02 -5.06
CA ILE A 87 -20.08 20.81 -4.15
C ILE A 87 -21.29 21.61 -4.64
N VAL A 88 -21.13 22.90 -4.90
CA VAL A 88 -22.22 23.77 -5.34
C VAL A 88 -22.69 23.39 -6.75
N ALA A 89 -21.77 23.02 -7.65
CA ALA A 89 -22.14 22.56 -8.99
C ALA A 89 -22.99 21.28 -8.96
N GLY A 90 -22.59 20.31 -8.13
CA GLY A 90 -23.36 19.09 -7.91
C GLY A 90 -24.73 19.36 -7.27
N ALA A 91 -24.76 20.19 -6.23
CA ALA A 91 -26.01 20.61 -5.56
C ALA A 91 -26.94 21.37 -6.50
N ALA A 92 -26.43 22.24 -7.35
CA ALA A 92 -27.24 22.96 -8.34
C ALA A 92 -27.90 22.04 -9.36
N LEU A 93 -27.13 21.03 -9.87
CA LEU A 93 -27.66 20.00 -10.76
C LEU A 93 -28.77 19.20 -10.07
N ASP A 94 -28.53 18.79 -8.82
CA ASP A 94 -29.48 18.03 -8.01
C ASP A 94 -30.78 18.82 -7.80
N VAL A 95 -30.68 20.07 -7.32
CA VAL A 95 -31.81 20.97 -7.13
C VAL A 95 -32.63 21.16 -8.41
N ALA A 96 -31.95 21.44 -9.53
CA ALA A 96 -32.63 21.64 -10.80
C ALA A 96 -33.40 20.37 -11.23
N CYS A 97 -32.81 19.19 -11.08
CA CYS A 97 -33.44 17.92 -11.43
C CYS A 97 -34.62 17.58 -10.49
N LEU A 98 -34.48 17.83 -9.20
CA LEU A 98 -35.59 17.64 -8.23
C LEU A 98 -36.79 18.55 -8.54
N LEU A 99 -36.56 19.82 -8.92
CA LEU A 99 -37.61 20.73 -9.35
C LEU A 99 -38.27 20.29 -10.66
N MET A 100 -37.50 19.70 -11.58
CA MET A 100 -38.05 19.10 -12.81
C MET A 100 -38.89 17.86 -12.46
N MET A 101 -38.41 16.99 -11.58
CA MET A 101 -39.17 15.80 -11.15
C MET A 101 -40.53 16.15 -10.56
N ALA A 102 -40.64 17.28 -9.87
CA ALA A 102 -41.91 17.75 -9.31
C ALA A 102 -42.96 18.10 -10.38
N GLN A 103 -42.57 18.33 -11.60
CA GLN A 103 -43.42 18.77 -12.72
C GLN A 103 -43.66 17.70 -13.80
N VAL A 104 -42.96 16.57 -13.72
CA VAL A 104 -43.02 15.51 -14.74
C VAL A 104 -44.21 14.60 -14.51
N HIS A 105 -44.89 14.24 -15.62
CA HIS A 105 -46.07 13.37 -15.65
C HIS A 105 -45.87 12.07 -16.43
N SER A 106 -44.65 11.71 -16.74
CA SER A 106 -44.30 10.46 -17.45
C SER A 106 -43.06 9.80 -16.88
N VAL A 107 -42.98 8.46 -16.96
CA VAL A 107 -41.93 7.64 -16.33
C VAL A 107 -40.53 7.96 -16.85
N MET A 108 -40.35 8.06 -18.16
CA MET A 108 -39.00 8.16 -18.75
C MET A 108 -38.29 9.47 -18.34
N PRO A 109 -38.86 10.67 -18.50
CA PRO A 109 -38.23 11.90 -18.00
C PRO A 109 -38.03 11.89 -16.48
N PHE A 110 -38.98 11.29 -15.72
CA PHE A 110 -38.83 11.14 -14.27
C PHE A 110 -37.56 10.35 -13.91
N VAL A 111 -37.33 9.22 -14.57
CA VAL A 111 -36.13 8.38 -14.37
C VAL A 111 -34.84 9.13 -14.75
N VAL A 112 -34.87 9.84 -15.89
CA VAL A 112 -33.71 10.63 -16.33
C VAL A 112 -33.35 11.71 -15.31
N PHE A 113 -34.34 12.48 -14.84
CA PHE A 113 -34.08 13.52 -13.83
C PHE A 113 -33.66 12.93 -12.49
N LEU A 114 -34.22 11.79 -12.08
CA LEU A 114 -33.81 11.10 -10.86
C LEU A 114 -32.33 10.64 -10.94
N LEU A 115 -31.90 10.07 -12.07
CA LEU A 115 -30.50 9.66 -12.25
C LEU A 115 -29.55 10.87 -12.29
N LEU A 116 -29.96 11.97 -12.93
CA LEU A 116 -29.19 13.21 -12.93
C LEU A 116 -29.14 13.88 -11.56
N ALA A 117 -30.24 13.86 -10.79
CA ALA A 117 -30.27 14.31 -9.40
C ALA A 117 -29.30 13.46 -8.55
N THR A 118 -29.38 12.14 -8.69
CA THR A 118 -28.45 11.21 -8.01
C THR A 118 -27.00 11.48 -8.39
N LEU A 119 -26.72 11.75 -9.66
CA LEU A 119 -25.37 12.15 -10.13
C LEU A 119 -24.93 13.43 -9.43
N GLY A 120 -25.76 14.48 -9.44
CA GLY A 120 -25.46 15.75 -8.79
C GLY A 120 -25.20 15.62 -7.29
N ALA A 121 -26.07 14.90 -6.59
CA ALA A 121 -25.92 14.62 -5.16
C ALA A 121 -24.59 13.90 -4.85
N ASN A 122 -24.21 12.88 -5.63
CA ASN A 122 -22.98 12.11 -5.44
C ASN A 122 -21.73 12.93 -5.80
N VAL A 123 -21.77 13.81 -6.80
CA VAL A 123 -20.68 14.76 -7.10
C VAL A 123 -20.47 15.72 -5.93
N SER A 124 -21.56 16.28 -5.41
CA SER A 124 -21.53 17.14 -4.23
C SER A 124 -20.99 16.43 -3.00
N LEU A 125 -21.49 15.23 -2.73
CA LEU A 125 -21.09 14.38 -1.59
C LEU A 125 -19.60 14.04 -1.63
N ALA A 126 -19.07 13.61 -2.78
CA ALA A 126 -17.68 13.22 -2.92
C ALA A 126 -16.71 14.36 -2.57
N ALA A 127 -16.97 15.57 -3.02
CA ALA A 127 -16.16 16.74 -2.68
C ALA A 127 -16.37 17.20 -1.21
N TYR A 128 -17.60 17.11 -0.71
CA TYR A 128 -17.94 17.52 0.64
C TYR A 128 -17.31 16.65 1.73
N GLN A 129 -17.24 15.35 1.51
CA GLN A 129 -16.61 14.41 2.44
C GLN A 129 -15.13 14.73 2.69
N ALA A 130 -14.44 15.31 1.72
CA ALA A 130 -13.04 15.67 1.83
C ALA A 130 -12.78 16.94 2.65
N LEU A 131 -13.78 17.78 2.89
CA LEU A 131 -13.62 19.03 3.66
C LEU A 131 -13.24 18.78 5.11
N LEU A 132 -13.79 17.74 5.75
CA LEU A 132 -13.54 17.48 7.17
C LEU A 132 -12.05 17.21 7.43
N PRO A 133 -11.39 16.24 6.75
CA PRO A 133 -9.96 15.98 6.96
C PRO A 133 -9.05 17.13 6.50
N GLU A 134 -9.51 18.01 5.58
CA GLU A 134 -8.72 19.18 5.14
C GLU A 134 -8.79 20.36 6.12
N ILE A 135 -9.91 20.56 6.82
CA ILE A 135 -10.16 21.76 7.63
C ILE A 135 -9.99 21.48 9.12
N VAL A 136 -10.37 20.29 9.59
CA VAL A 136 -10.42 19.95 11.01
C VAL A 136 -9.09 19.36 11.47
N PRO A 137 -8.50 19.85 12.59
CA PRO A 137 -7.32 19.21 13.19
C PRO A 137 -7.59 17.74 13.55
N HIS A 138 -6.63 16.85 13.30
CA HIS A 138 -6.72 15.41 13.54
C HIS A 138 -7.24 15.04 14.94
N ALA A 139 -6.79 15.77 15.96
CA ALA A 139 -7.19 15.58 17.37
C ALA A 139 -8.70 15.83 17.64
N SER A 140 -9.45 16.35 16.67
CA SER A 140 -10.88 16.65 16.80
C SER A 140 -11.76 15.89 15.79
N TRP A 141 -11.19 14.98 15.00
CA TRP A 141 -11.93 14.24 13.96
C TRP A 141 -13.07 13.40 14.54
N GLY A 142 -12.86 12.74 15.68
CA GLY A 142 -13.89 11.93 16.32
C GLY A 142 -15.06 12.77 16.84
N ALA A 143 -14.78 13.88 17.53
CA ALA A 143 -15.80 14.77 18.07
C ALA A 143 -16.63 15.42 16.93
N VAL A 144 -15.97 15.90 15.86
CA VAL A 144 -16.64 16.48 14.70
C VAL A 144 -17.46 15.45 13.93
N SER A 145 -16.98 14.20 13.83
CA SER A 145 -17.72 13.08 13.26
C SER A 145 -18.95 12.69 14.10
N GLY A 146 -18.88 12.88 15.42
CA GLY A 146 -20.06 12.75 16.30
C GLY A 146 -21.17 13.74 15.95
N VAL A 147 -20.82 15.02 15.74
CA VAL A 147 -21.77 16.05 15.26
C VAL A 147 -22.36 15.69 13.90
N ARG A 148 -21.52 15.17 12.98
CA ARG A 148 -21.96 14.63 11.70
C ARG A 148 -23.02 13.55 11.86
N SER A 149 -22.82 12.59 12.75
CA SER A 149 -23.78 11.49 12.98
C SER A 149 -25.15 12.02 13.44
N VAL A 150 -25.16 13.02 14.31
CA VAL A 150 -26.42 13.68 14.74
C VAL A 150 -27.10 14.39 13.57
N ALA A 151 -26.34 15.13 12.75
CA ALA A 151 -26.89 15.79 11.57
C ALA A 151 -27.52 14.80 10.58
N MET A 152 -26.86 13.64 10.36
CA MET A 152 -27.40 12.56 9.53
C MET A 152 -28.74 12.00 10.09
N VAL A 153 -28.76 11.67 11.38
CA VAL A 153 -30.00 11.19 12.04
C VAL A 153 -31.11 12.21 11.94
N LEU A 154 -30.83 13.49 12.21
CA LEU A 154 -31.78 14.56 12.08
C LEU A 154 -32.36 14.66 10.67
N GLY A 155 -31.51 14.61 9.65
CA GLY A 155 -31.92 14.58 8.25
C GLY A 155 -32.82 13.38 7.92
N THR A 156 -32.50 12.20 8.42
CA THR A 156 -33.30 10.98 8.26
C THR A 156 -34.71 11.14 8.89
N VAL A 157 -34.79 11.63 10.12
CA VAL A 157 -36.07 11.83 10.81
C VAL A 157 -36.93 12.85 10.09
N VAL A 158 -36.35 13.99 9.70
CA VAL A 158 -37.04 15.01 8.91
C VAL A 158 -37.51 14.44 7.57
N GLY A 159 -36.66 13.63 6.92
CA GLY A 159 -36.95 12.98 5.64
C GLY A 159 -38.20 12.09 5.70
N ILE A 160 -38.24 11.20 6.69
CA ILE A 160 -39.40 10.32 6.90
C ILE A 160 -40.65 11.15 7.20
N GLY A 161 -40.55 12.10 8.14
CA GLY A 161 -41.70 12.91 8.58
C GLY A 161 -42.29 13.73 7.45
N VAL A 162 -41.47 14.41 6.67
CA VAL A 162 -41.93 15.23 5.54
C VAL A 162 -42.52 14.34 4.43
N ALA A 163 -41.81 13.30 4.02
CA ALA A 163 -42.22 12.45 2.90
C ALA A 163 -43.54 11.67 3.24
N ALA A 164 -43.73 11.29 4.50
CA ALA A 164 -44.98 10.61 4.93
C ALA A 164 -46.19 11.55 5.00
N GLY A 165 -45.96 12.85 5.22
CA GLY A 165 -47.02 13.84 5.40
C GLY A 165 -47.33 14.69 4.16
N THR A 166 -46.58 14.53 3.05
CA THR A 166 -46.74 15.38 1.87
C THR A 166 -46.82 14.59 0.56
N TYR A 167 -47.35 15.23 -0.49
CA TYR A 167 -47.34 14.66 -1.83
C TYR A 167 -45.89 14.56 -2.38
N PRO A 168 -45.60 13.59 -3.25
CA PRO A 168 -44.24 13.42 -3.81
C PRO A 168 -43.66 14.69 -4.44
N SER A 169 -44.45 15.44 -5.20
CA SER A 169 -44.02 16.71 -5.83
C SER A 169 -43.61 17.76 -4.78
N SER A 170 -44.37 17.90 -3.70
CA SER A 170 -44.05 18.82 -2.60
C SER A 170 -42.79 18.36 -1.86
N THR A 171 -42.60 17.06 -1.71
CA THR A 171 -41.39 16.51 -1.09
C THR A 171 -40.16 16.81 -1.95
N PHE A 172 -40.21 16.65 -3.28
CA PHE A 172 -39.09 17.00 -4.18
C PHE A 172 -38.72 18.48 -4.07
N ILE A 173 -39.71 19.37 -4.02
CA ILE A 173 -39.47 20.82 -3.81
C ILE A 173 -38.85 21.07 -2.42
N GLY A 174 -39.36 20.42 -1.38
CA GLY A 174 -38.80 20.54 -0.01
C GLY A 174 -37.34 20.09 0.08
N ILE A 175 -36.99 18.98 -0.57
CA ILE A 175 -35.62 18.52 -0.67
C ILE A 175 -34.77 19.54 -1.43
N ALA A 176 -35.20 20.00 -2.61
CA ALA A 176 -34.49 20.98 -3.41
C ALA A 176 -34.20 22.29 -2.62
N VAL A 177 -35.16 22.80 -1.89
CA VAL A 177 -34.99 23.96 -1.01
C VAL A 177 -33.97 23.68 0.09
N SER A 178 -34.07 22.52 0.75
CA SER A 178 -33.14 22.15 1.83
C SER A 178 -31.73 21.99 1.36
N ILE A 179 -31.48 21.34 0.19
CA ILE A 179 -30.15 21.20 -0.44
C ILE A 179 -29.57 22.58 -0.81
N GLY A 180 -30.40 23.47 -1.38
CA GLY A 180 -29.98 24.82 -1.72
C GLY A 180 -29.57 25.63 -0.47
N LEU A 181 -30.37 25.60 0.58
CA LEU A 181 -30.05 26.28 1.86
C LEU A 181 -28.82 25.66 2.53
N GLY A 182 -28.72 24.33 2.52
CA GLY A 182 -27.53 23.62 3.05
C GLY A 182 -26.26 23.97 2.31
N ALA A 183 -26.31 24.07 0.98
CA ALA A 183 -25.15 24.48 0.17
C ALA A 183 -24.70 25.92 0.50
N LEU A 184 -25.64 26.82 0.84
CA LEU A 184 -25.30 28.19 1.27
C LEU A 184 -24.51 28.21 2.58
N THR A 185 -24.70 27.25 3.51
CA THR A 185 -23.96 27.22 4.78
C THR A 185 -22.44 27.02 4.53
N LEU A 186 -22.06 26.39 3.42
CA LEU A 186 -20.67 26.14 3.08
C LEU A 186 -19.88 27.43 2.75
N PHE A 187 -20.56 28.51 2.36
CA PHE A 187 -19.89 29.78 2.14
C PHE A 187 -19.42 30.43 3.46
N ALA A 188 -20.00 30.03 4.60
CA ALA A 188 -19.55 30.43 5.93
C ALA A 188 -18.32 29.61 6.42
N VAL A 189 -18.01 28.50 5.77
CA VAL A 189 -16.84 27.66 6.08
C VAL A 189 -15.62 28.21 5.35
N ARG A 190 -14.57 28.55 6.11
CA ARG A 190 -13.30 29.03 5.52
C ARG A 190 -12.48 27.83 5.05
N GLU A 191 -12.30 27.72 3.75
CA GLU A 191 -11.36 26.77 3.14
C GLU A 191 -9.96 27.40 3.09
N SER A 192 -8.94 26.64 3.50
CA SER A 192 -7.55 27.00 3.25
C SER A 192 -7.26 26.93 1.74
N SER A 193 -6.56 27.93 1.20
CA SER A 193 -6.19 27.95 -0.23
C SER A 193 -5.17 26.84 -0.59
N ILE A 194 -4.48 26.27 0.38
CA ILE A 194 -3.46 25.22 0.20
C ILE A 194 -3.73 24.12 1.24
N PRO A 195 -3.71 22.84 0.86
CA PRO A 195 -3.74 21.75 1.84
C PRO A 195 -2.66 21.95 2.89
N ASN A 196 -2.98 21.73 4.15
CA ASN A 196 -2.03 21.95 5.24
C ASN A 196 -0.92 20.89 5.18
N GLN A 197 0.24 21.25 4.61
CA GLN A 197 1.38 20.36 4.45
C GLN A 197 1.85 19.72 5.77
N SER A 198 1.67 20.42 6.89
CA SER A 198 2.00 19.86 8.22
C SER A 198 1.09 18.69 8.64
N GLN A 199 -0.15 18.60 8.13
CA GLN A 199 -1.00 17.43 8.37
C GLN A 199 -0.63 16.25 7.46
N GLU A 200 -0.17 16.51 6.24
CA GLU A 200 0.30 15.49 5.31
C GLU A 200 1.55 14.74 5.85
N HIS A 201 2.44 15.44 6.55
CA HIS A 201 3.64 14.84 7.17
C HIS A 201 3.34 13.97 8.40
N ALA A 202 2.22 14.23 9.08
CA ALA A 202 1.81 13.47 10.26
C ALA A 202 0.96 12.23 9.89
N HIS A 203 0.47 12.15 8.66
CA HIS A 203 -0.45 11.11 8.20
C HIS A 203 0.32 9.97 7.51
N ILE A 204 0.58 8.91 8.25
CA ILE A 204 1.21 7.69 7.75
C ILE A 204 0.14 6.59 7.74
N SER A 205 -0.58 6.45 6.64
CA SER A 205 -1.45 5.32 6.40
C SER A 205 -1.11 4.64 5.09
N ASP A 206 -1.47 3.37 4.97
CA ASP A 206 -1.23 2.51 3.82
C ASP A 206 -2.54 1.98 3.25
N TRP A 207 -2.48 1.50 2.00
CA TRP A 207 -3.57 0.75 1.38
C TRP A 207 -3.98 -0.50 2.17
N ASP A 208 -3.09 -1.06 2.99
CA ASP A 208 -3.39 -2.24 3.82
C ASP A 208 -4.37 -1.87 4.95
N ASP A 209 -4.10 -0.79 5.70
CA ASP A 209 -5.02 -0.29 6.73
C ASP A 209 -6.36 0.13 6.12
N PHE A 210 -6.34 0.83 4.98
CA PHE A 210 -7.55 1.20 4.24
C PHE A 210 -8.36 -0.03 3.82
N THR A 211 -7.71 -1.08 3.32
CA THR A 211 -8.35 -2.33 2.92
C THR A 211 -8.99 -3.04 4.12
N VAL A 212 -8.30 -3.08 5.26
CA VAL A 212 -8.86 -3.66 6.51
C VAL A 212 -10.11 -2.91 6.94
N VAL A 213 -10.06 -1.55 6.95
CA VAL A 213 -11.22 -0.72 7.31
C VAL A 213 -12.35 -0.89 6.30
N PHE A 214 -12.04 -0.98 5.01
CA PHE A 214 -13.00 -1.25 3.94
C PHE A 214 -13.73 -2.57 4.14
N ILE A 215 -12.99 -3.67 4.37
CA ILE A 215 -13.56 -5.02 4.59
C ILE A 215 -14.39 -5.04 5.88
N ALA A 216 -13.88 -4.49 6.98
CA ALA A 216 -14.62 -4.40 8.23
C ALA A 216 -15.94 -3.65 8.05
N ARG A 217 -15.91 -2.52 7.31
CA ARG A 217 -17.12 -1.73 6.99
C ARG A 217 -18.11 -2.52 6.15
N ALA A 218 -17.63 -3.29 5.16
CA ALA A 218 -18.49 -4.12 4.31
C ALA A 218 -19.24 -5.18 5.13
N PHE A 219 -18.58 -5.84 6.09
CA PHE A 219 -19.23 -6.80 7.00
C PHE A 219 -20.27 -6.11 7.89
N LEU A 220 -19.94 -4.97 8.49
CA LEU A 220 -20.87 -4.22 9.31
C LEU A 220 -22.09 -3.75 8.51
N ALA A 221 -21.88 -3.26 7.27
CA ALA A 221 -22.93 -2.83 6.37
C ALA A 221 -23.82 -3.99 5.90
N PHE A 222 -23.25 -5.18 5.66
CA PHE A 222 -23.99 -6.37 5.28
C PHE A 222 -24.94 -6.81 6.39
N GLY A 223 -24.48 -6.91 7.64
CA GLY A 223 -25.32 -7.23 8.78
C GLY A 223 -26.46 -6.21 8.98
N LEU A 224 -26.16 -4.91 8.82
CA LEU A 224 -27.15 -3.83 8.88
C LEU A 224 -28.22 -4.00 7.80
N ALA A 225 -27.81 -4.24 6.55
CA ALA A 225 -28.74 -4.40 5.44
C ALA A 225 -29.62 -5.64 5.58
N LEU A 226 -29.11 -6.75 6.12
CA LEU A 226 -29.92 -7.93 6.45
C LEU A 226 -31.00 -7.60 7.47
N LEU A 227 -30.64 -6.95 8.59
CA LEU A 227 -31.62 -6.57 9.62
C LEU A 227 -32.69 -5.62 9.07
N MET A 228 -32.26 -4.54 8.43
CA MET A 228 -33.19 -3.49 7.97
C MET A 228 -34.16 -4.00 6.90
N THR A 229 -33.71 -4.91 6.03
CA THR A 229 -34.56 -5.46 4.95
C THR A 229 -35.65 -6.38 5.50
N PHE A 230 -35.33 -7.20 6.50
CA PHE A 230 -36.20 -8.31 6.87
C PHE A 230 -36.93 -8.12 8.21
N VAL A 231 -36.64 -7.07 8.99
CA VAL A 231 -37.28 -6.83 10.27
C VAL A 231 -38.82 -6.66 10.15
N LEU A 232 -39.31 -5.99 9.10
CA LEU A 232 -40.73 -5.84 8.86
C LEU A 232 -41.44 -7.18 8.60
N TYR A 233 -40.82 -8.02 7.78
CA TYR A 233 -41.33 -9.34 7.48
C TYR A 233 -41.30 -10.25 8.71
N PHE A 234 -40.28 -10.11 9.57
CA PHE A 234 -40.23 -10.82 10.86
C PHE A 234 -41.43 -10.47 11.78
N PHE A 235 -41.78 -9.17 11.88
CA PHE A 235 -42.96 -8.77 12.60
C PHE A 235 -44.24 -9.34 12.03
N ARG A 236 -44.36 -9.42 10.71
CA ARG A 236 -45.53 -9.93 10.05
C ARG A 236 -45.62 -11.49 10.11
N ASP A 237 -44.56 -12.16 9.78
CA ASP A 237 -44.57 -13.61 9.49
C ASP A 237 -44.29 -14.46 10.74
N VAL A 238 -43.59 -13.93 11.74
CA VAL A 238 -43.19 -14.67 12.94
C VAL A 238 -43.94 -14.18 14.16
N LEU A 239 -43.99 -12.88 14.38
CA LEU A 239 -44.62 -12.30 15.59
C LEU A 239 -46.12 -12.05 15.41
N HIS A 240 -46.65 -12.08 14.17
CA HIS A 240 -48.02 -11.87 13.82
C HIS A 240 -48.67 -10.63 14.48
N VAL A 241 -47.86 -9.56 14.61
CA VAL A 241 -48.34 -8.32 15.24
C VAL A 241 -49.42 -7.63 14.40
N SER A 242 -50.36 -6.95 15.04
CA SER A 242 -51.48 -6.28 14.37
C SER A 242 -51.07 -5.18 13.39
N ASN A 243 -49.95 -4.50 13.66
CA ASN A 243 -49.40 -3.46 12.77
C ASN A 243 -47.87 -3.58 12.61
N PRO A 244 -47.38 -4.42 11.68
CA PRO A 244 -45.96 -4.64 11.46
C PRO A 244 -45.19 -3.38 11.11
N SER A 245 -45.78 -2.48 10.34
CA SER A 245 -45.15 -1.19 9.93
C SER A 245 -44.91 -0.26 11.09
N ALA A 246 -45.93 -0.12 12.00
CA ALA A 246 -45.80 0.71 13.20
C ALA A 246 -44.70 0.17 14.13
N ASN A 247 -44.67 -1.13 14.36
CA ASN A 247 -43.65 -1.78 15.20
C ASN A 247 -42.24 -1.65 14.58
N THR A 248 -42.11 -1.79 13.28
CA THR A 248 -40.82 -1.52 12.57
C THR A 248 -40.41 -0.05 12.77
N GLY A 249 -41.33 0.88 12.66
CA GLY A 249 -41.08 2.30 12.93
C GLY A 249 -40.62 2.57 14.37
N MET A 250 -41.27 1.92 15.38
CA MET A 250 -40.85 2.03 16.78
C MET A 250 -39.46 1.43 17.03
N VAL A 251 -39.15 0.30 16.42
CA VAL A 251 -37.76 -0.29 16.46
C VAL A 251 -36.74 0.68 15.88
N ALA A 252 -37.04 1.28 14.72
CA ALA A 252 -36.17 2.29 14.12
C ALA A 252 -35.99 3.51 15.04
N ALA A 253 -37.07 4.02 15.66
CA ALA A 253 -37.03 5.12 16.61
C ALA A 253 -36.17 4.78 17.85
N ALA A 254 -36.36 3.60 18.45
CA ALA A 254 -35.58 3.15 19.58
C ALA A 254 -34.06 3.06 19.22
N SER A 255 -33.75 2.54 18.03
CA SER A 255 -32.39 2.50 17.53
C SER A 255 -31.79 3.89 17.32
N LEU A 256 -32.55 4.86 16.78
CA LEU A 256 -32.09 6.23 16.56
C LEU A 256 -31.81 6.97 17.87
N ILE A 257 -32.64 6.78 18.91
CA ILE A 257 -32.41 7.34 20.24
C ILE A 257 -31.09 6.86 20.83
N GLY A 258 -30.83 5.54 20.75
CA GLY A 258 -29.55 4.95 21.15
C GLY A 258 -28.38 5.50 20.35
N ALA A 259 -28.56 5.70 19.04
CA ALA A 259 -27.52 6.17 18.14
C ALA A 259 -27.11 7.63 18.36
N VAL A 260 -28.04 8.54 18.67
CA VAL A 260 -27.73 9.95 18.90
C VAL A 260 -26.81 10.12 20.11
N GLY A 261 -27.19 9.53 21.26
CA GLY A 261 -26.38 9.64 22.48
C GLY A 261 -25.01 8.99 22.34
N SER A 262 -24.95 7.77 21.80
CA SER A 262 -23.71 7.03 21.62
C SER A 262 -22.80 7.67 20.57
N GLY A 263 -23.35 8.21 19.49
CA GLY A 263 -22.59 8.83 18.42
C GLY A 263 -21.75 10.02 18.89
N ILE A 264 -22.33 10.89 19.74
CA ILE A 264 -21.60 12.02 20.34
C ILE A 264 -20.55 11.53 21.33
N PHE A 265 -20.95 10.65 22.27
CA PHE A 265 -20.06 10.16 23.33
C PHE A 265 -18.89 9.35 22.78
N LEU A 266 -19.17 8.38 21.91
CA LEU A 266 -18.14 7.50 21.34
C LEU A 266 -17.27 8.23 20.32
N GLY A 267 -17.82 9.20 19.59
CA GLY A 267 -17.03 10.13 18.78
C GLY A 267 -16.00 10.91 19.59
N TRP A 268 -16.43 11.51 20.71
CA TRP A 268 -15.54 12.19 21.64
C TRP A 268 -14.51 11.24 22.32
N LEU A 269 -14.94 10.02 22.66
CA LEU A 269 -14.05 8.99 23.23
C LEU A 269 -12.99 8.56 22.24
N SER A 270 -13.30 8.45 20.96
CA SER A 270 -12.42 8.02 19.90
C SER A 270 -11.24 8.97 19.61
N ASP A 271 -11.29 10.20 20.12
CA ASP A 271 -10.16 11.13 20.11
C ASP A 271 -9.18 10.89 21.27
N ARG A 272 -9.48 9.97 22.20
CA ARG A 272 -8.69 9.63 23.40
C ARG A 272 -8.26 8.17 23.48
N VAL A 273 -9.04 7.29 22.86
CA VAL A 273 -8.81 5.84 22.81
C VAL A 273 -8.58 5.46 21.34
N PRO A 274 -7.71 4.48 21.05
CA PRO A 274 -7.49 4.04 19.66
C PRO A 274 -8.82 3.72 18.97
N ARG A 275 -9.11 4.40 17.87
CA ARG A 275 -10.40 4.35 17.15
C ARG A 275 -10.80 2.93 16.77
N LYS A 276 -9.84 2.08 16.40
CA LYS A 276 -10.09 0.67 16.10
C LYS A 276 -10.72 -0.11 17.26
N ILE A 277 -10.32 0.21 18.49
CA ILE A 277 -10.89 -0.43 19.70
C ILE A 277 -12.31 0.03 19.91
N VAL A 278 -12.58 1.33 19.75
CA VAL A 278 -13.94 1.88 19.90
C VAL A 278 -14.87 1.27 18.85
N VAL A 279 -14.47 1.18 17.58
CA VAL A 279 -15.27 0.55 16.51
C VAL A 279 -15.53 -0.92 16.80
N ALA A 280 -14.50 -1.68 17.24
CA ALA A 280 -14.65 -3.09 17.61
C ALA A 280 -15.66 -3.27 18.75
N LEU A 281 -15.58 -2.43 19.79
CA LEU A 281 -16.52 -2.45 20.92
C LEU A 281 -17.92 -2.06 20.50
N CYS A 282 -18.10 -1.16 19.52
CA CYS A 282 -19.41 -0.79 18.99
C CYS A 282 -20.11 -1.93 18.25
N GLY A 283 -19.36 -2.81 17.59
CA GLY A 283 -19.95 -3.97 16.91
C GLY A 283 -20.49 -5.04 17.86
N LEU A 284 -20.00 -5.11 19.11
CA LEU A 284 -20.48 -6.10 20.08
C LEU A 284 -21.96 -5.91 20.48
N PRO A 285 -22.46 -4.73 20.84
CA PRO A 285 -23.86 -4.52 21.09
C PRO A 285 -24.74 -4.76 19.86
N MET A 286 -24.25 -4.50 18.64
CA MET A 286 -24.96 -4.85 17.41
C MET A 286 -25.04 -6.38 17.23
N THR A 287 -23.94 -7.10 17.50
CA THR A 287 -23.90 -8.55 17.49
C THR A 287 -24.90 -9.14 18.49
N ALA A 288 -24.86 -8.65 19.74
CA ALA A 288 -25.76 -9.09 20.80
C ALA A 288 -27.23 -8.81 20.46
N ALA A 289 -27.54 -7.66 19.89
CA ALA A 289 -28.89 -7.30 19.47
C ALA A 289 -29.39 -8.23 18.36
N ALA A 290 -28.61 -8.48 17.32
CA ALA A 290 -28.97 -9.38 16.23
C ALA A 290 -29.14 -10.83 16.71
N ALA A 291 -28.27 -11.32 17.58
CA ALA A 291 -28.43 -12.63 18.23
C ALA A 291 -29.65 -12.68 19.13
N GLY A 292 -29.95 -11.57 19.84
CA GLY A 292 -31.15 -11.44 20.67
C GLY A 292 -32.44 -11.59 19.86
N PHE A 293 -32.53 -10.99 18.68
CA PHE A 293 -33.67 -11.18 17.77
C PHE A 293 -33.86 -12.65 17.37
N ALA A 294 -32.73 -13.41 17.22
CA ALA A 294 -32.80 -14.83 16.88
C ALA A 294 -33.26 -15.70 18.04
N VAL A 295 -32.81 -15.42 19.29
CA VAL A 295 -33.01 -16.32 20.44
C VAL A 295 -34.27 -15.97 21.21
N LEU A 296 -34.62 -14.70 21.35
CA LEU A 296 -35.74 -14.21 22.14
C LEU A 296 -36.74 -13.44 21.26
N PRO A 297 -37.48 -14.11 20.39
CA PRO A 297 -38.38 -13.45 19.43
C PRO A 297 -39.70 -13.01 20.09
N HIS A 298 -39.62 -12.22 21.17
CA HIS A 298 -40.76 -11.68 21.88
C HIS A 298 -40.80 -10.16 21.77
N GLU A 299 -41.97 -9.59 21.55
CA GLU A 299 -42.17 -8.16 21.29
C GLU A 299 -41.52 -7.26 22.36
N GLN A 300 -41.58 -7.64 23.63
CA GLN A 300 -41.00 -6.88 24.73
C GLN A 300 -39.48 -6.70 24.66
N TRP A 301 -38.74 -7.72 24.20
CA TRP A 301 -37.30 -7.68 24.09
C TRP A 301 -36.79 -6.98 22.83
N ILE A 302 -37.59 -6.92 21.79
CA ILE A 302 -37.20 -6.35 20.51
C ILE A 302 -36.82 -4.87 20.64
N PHE A 303 -37.55 -4.09 21.42
CA PHE A 303 -37.24 -2.68 21.65
C PHE A 303 -35.93 -2.50 22.45
N VAL A 304 -35.66 -3.42 23.39
CA VAL A 304 -34.39 -3.41 24.15
C VAL A 304 -33.24 -3.70 23.21
N PHE A 305 -33.39 -4.73 22.36
CA PHE A 305 -32.36 -5.04 21.35
C PHE A 305 -32.21 -3.94 20.31
N ALA A 306 -33.29 -3.27 19.91
CA ALA A 306 -33.22 -2.15 19.01
C ALA A 306 -32.44 -0.95 19.63
N ALA A 307 -32.69 -0.64 20.90
CA ALA A 307 -31.94 0.41 21.59
C ALA A 307 -30.45 0.04 21.74
N LEU A 308 -30.16 -1.22 22.10
CA LEU A 308 -28.78 -1.77 22.18
C LEU A 308 -28.07 -1.71 20.82
N PHE A 309 -28.75 -2.11 19.75
CA PHE A 309 -28.27 -1.97 18.38
C PHE A 309 -27.93 -0.50 18.06
N GLY A 310 -28.81 0.42 18.42
CA GLY A 310 -28.63 1.84 18.24
C GLY A 310 -27.35 2.38 18.87
N VAL A 311 -27.01 1.92 20.09
CA VAL A 311 -25.78 2.32 20.76
C VAL A 311 -24.55 1.94 19.93
N GLY A 312 -24.48 0.72 19.41
CA GLY A 312 -23.39 0.30 18.54
C GLY A 312 -23.38 1.05 17.22
N PHE A 313 -24.54 1.19 16.59
CA PHE A 313 -24.68 1.85 15.30
C PHE A 313 -24.24 3.32 15.31
N GLY A 314 -24.64 4.09 16.32
CA GLY A 314 -24.22 5.49 16.47
C GLY A 314 -22.70 5.64 16.63
N GLY A 315 -22.09 4.76 17.44
CA GLY A 315 -20.64 4.73 17.59
C GLY A 315 -19.91 4.39 16.28
N ILE A 316 -20.41 3.44 15.49
CA ILE A 316 -19.84 3.12 14.18
C ILE A 316 -20.02 4.27 13.19
N MET A 317 -21.14 4.95 13.20
CA MET A 317 -21.40 6.11 12.32
C MET A 317 -20.44 7.28 12.60
N SER A 318 -20.05 7.51 13.85
CA SER A 318 -19.12 8.58 14.22
C SER A 318 -17.66 8.12 14.14
N THR A 319 -17.30 7.09 14.92
CA THR A 319 -15.90 6.61 15.05
C THR A 319 -15.43 5.89 13.77
N GLY A 320 -16.31 5.16 13.11
CA GLY A 320 -15.99 4.47 11.85
C GLY A 320 -15.62 5.44 10.72
N TRP A 321 -16.27 6.61 10.68
CA TRP A 321 -15.91 7.67 9.74
C TRP A 321 -14.54 8.27 10.08
N ALA A 322 -14.27 8.56 11.34
CA ALA A 322 -12.98 9.07 11.79
C ALA A 322 -11.86 8.07 11.51
N LEU A 323 -12.13 6.77 11.69
CA LEU A 323 -11.18 5.69 11.37
C LEU A 323 -10.95 5.57 9.85
N ALA A 324 -11.98 5.77 9.03
CA ALA A 324 -11.83 5.80 7.58
C ALA A 324 -10.89 6.92 7.13
N MET A 325 -11.02 8.11 7.71
CA MET A 325 -10.13 9.24 7.44
C MET A 325 -8.68 8.96 7.88
N ASP A 326 -8.48 8.29 9.04
CA ASP A 326 -7.15 7.85 9.48
C ASP A 326 -6.50 6.86 8.51
N SER A 327 -7.32 6.06 7.84
CA SER A 327 -6.87 4.98 6.97
C SER A 327 -6.64 5.41 5.53
N VAL A 328 -7.05 6.62 5.13
CA VAL A 328 -6.81 7.15 3.78
C VAL A 328 -5.30 7.19 3.51
N PRO A 329 -4.81 6.55 2.44
CA PRO A 329 -3.36 6.45 2.19
C PRO A 329 -2.68 7.80 1.96
N GLN A 330 -3.37 8.74 1.28
CA GLN A 330 -2.86 10.08 1.00
C GLN A 330 -3.98 11.11 1.12
N LEU A 331 -3.80 12.12 1.97
CA LEU A 331 -4.76 13.21 2.11
C LEU A 331 -4.98 14.01 0.81
N ARG A 332 -4.02 13.94 -0.10
CA ARG A 332 -4.13 14.54 -1.42
C ARG A 332 -5.25 13.92 -2.29
N ASP A 333 -5.49 12.62 -2.15
CA ASP A 333 -6.48 11.85 -2.92
C ASP A 333 -7.71 11.49 -2.06
N VAL A 334 -7.97 12.26 -1.00
CA VAL A 334 -8.93 11.94 0.06
C VAL A 334 -10.38 11.84 -0.45
N ALA A 335 -10.78 12.66 -1.41
CA ALA A 335 -12.14 12.59 -1.94
C ALA A 335 -12.37 11.31 -2.75
N ARG A 336 -11.37 10.89 -3.55
CA ARG A 336 -11.40 9.61 -4.27
C ARG A 336 -11.48 8.44 -3.30
N ASP A 337 -10.61 8.41 -2.29
CA ASP A 337 -10.47 7.28 -1.38
C ASP A 337 -11.70 7.12 -0.47
N LEU A 338 -12.27 8.23 0.01
CA LEU A 338 -13.55 8.19 0.71
C LEU A 338 -14.72 7.80 -0.21
N GLY A 339 -14.65 8.12 -1.50
CA GLY A 339 -15.58 7.62 -2.51
C GLY A 339 -15.48 6.09 -2.66
N ILE A 340 -14.26 5.53 -2.71
CA ILE A 340 -14.03 4.08 -2.72
C ILE A 340 -14.56 3.44 -1.43
N TRP A 341 -14.28 4.04 -0.27
CA TRP A 341 -14.80 3.57 1.02
C TRP A 341 -16.33 3.53 1.06
N GLY A 342 -17.03 4.43 0.33
CA GLY A 342 -18.48 4.40 0.16
C GLY A 342 -19.01 3.12 -0.49
N ILE A 343 -18.22 2.45 -1.35
CA ILE A 343 -18.56 1.15 -1.96
C ILE A 343 -18.73 0.07 -0.89
N ALA A 344 -17.94 0.11 0.18
CA ALA A 344 -18.06 -0.83 1.31
C ALA A 344 -19.41 -0.72 2.04
N GLN A 345 -20.12 0.41 1.89
CA GLN A 345 -21.48 0.59 2.40
C GLN A 345 -22.53 0.13 1.39
N ASN A 346 -22.38 0.51 0.12
CA ASN A 346 -23.43 0.37 -0.89
C ASN A 346 -23.50 -1.04 -1.48
N LEU A 347 -22.35 -1.68 -1.73
CA LEU A 347 -22.31 -3.03 -2.29
C LEU A 347 -22.97 -4.08 -1.39
N PRO A 348 -22.71 -4.14 -0.07
CA PRO A 348 -23.42 -5.05 0.83
C PRO A 348 -24.92 -4.82 0.89
N SER A 349 -25.39 -3.59 0.73
CA SER A 349 -26.83 -3.27 0.72
C SER A 349 -27.57 -3.86 -0.49
N VAL A 350 -26.86 -4.16 -1.58
CA VAL A 350 -27.41 -4.88 -2.74
C VAL A 350 -27.34 -6.40 -2.52
N ILE A 351 -26.28 -6.92 -1.93
CA ILE A 351 -26.05 -8.35 -1.76
C ILE A 351 -26.90 -8.93 -0.61
N ALA A 352 -27.06 -8.18 0.48
CA ALA A 352 -27.76 -8.67 1.68
C ALA A 352 -29.22 -9.07 1.45
N PRO A 353 -30.06 -8.30 0.73
CA PRO A 353 -31.42 -8.73 0.40
C PRO A 353 -31.48 -10.03 -0.40
N LEU A 354 -30.53 -10.22 -1.35
CA LEU A 354 -30.43 -11.44 -2.15
C LEU A 354 -30.06 -12.64 -1.26
N ALA A 355 -29.05 -12.48 -0.41
CA ALA A 355 -28.62 -13.51 0.51
C ALA A 355 -29.72 -13.86 1.53
N GLY A 356 -30.39 -12.85 2.12
CA GLY A 356 -31.49 -13.05 3.06
C GLY A 356 -32.70 -13.69 2.42
N GLY A 357 -33.04 -13.29 1.18
CA GLY A 357 -34.11 -13.91 0.40
C GLY A 357 -33.81 -15.40 0.09
N ALA A 358 -32.58 -15.74 -0.24
CA ALA A 358 -32.15 -17.12 -0.44
C ALA A 358 -32.23 -17.93 0.86
N ILE A 359 -31.79 -17.38 2.00
CA ILE A 359 -31.95 -18.03 3.31
C ILE A 359 -33.40 -18.29 3.62
N LEU A 360 -34.27 -17.28 3.57
CA LEU A 360 -35.70 -17.45 3.88
C LEU A 360 -36.40 -18.39 2.89
N GLY A 361 -36.02 -18.36 1.63
CA GLY A 361 -36.52 -19.30 0.61
C GLY A 361 -36.17 -20.76 0.92
N ALA A 362 -34.93 -21.02 1.35
CA ALA A 362 -34.46 -22.35 1.73
C ALA A 362 -35.19 -22.93 2.95
N TYR A 363 -35.65 -22.05 3.86
CA TYR A 363 -36.39 -22.43 5.08
C TYR A 363 -37.90 -22.14 4.99
N ALA A 364 -38.45 -21.95 3.80
CA ALA A 364 -39.86 -21.67 3.54
C ALA A 364 -40.46 -20.54 4.41
N GLY A 365 -39.68 -19.52 4.75
CA GLY A 365 -40.11 -18.42 5.57
C GLY A 365 -40.38 -18.74 7.04
N SER A 366 -39.90 -19.86 7.53
CA SER A 366 -40.11 -20.33 8.91
C SER A 366 -39.34 -19.51 9.94
N LEU A 367 -39.67 -19.65 11.23
CA LEU A 367 -38.91 -19.05 12.35
C LEU A 367 -37.43 -19.42 12.29
N ASP A 368 -37.10 -20.66 11.91
CA ASP A 368 -35.69 -21.08 11.82
C ASP A 368 -34.94 -20.38 10.67
N GLY A 369 -35.63 -20.05 9.58
CA GLY A 369 -35.06 -19.20 8.53
C GLY A 369 -34.70 -17.79 9.02
N TYR A 370 -35.55 -17.17 9.82
CA TYR A 370 -35.29 -15.91 10.45
C TYR A 370 -34.18 -15.97 11.52
N ARG A 371 -34.11 -17.08 12.27
CA ARG A 371 -32.98 -17.33 13.20
C ARG A 371 -31.65 -17.39 12.45
N VAL A 372 -31.58 -18.15 11.37
CA VAL A 372 -30.36 -18.23 10.53
C VAL A 372 -30.01 -16.86 9.96
N LEU A 373 -31.00 -16.09 9.48
CA LEU A 373 -30.78 -14.74 8.96
C LEU A 373 -30.19 -13.80 10.02
N PHE A 374 -30.78 -13.77 11.23
CA PHE A 374 -30.32 -12.90 12.31
C PHE A 374 -28.97 -13.36 12.88
N PHE A 375 -28.69 -14.65 12.96
CA PHE A 375 -27.36 -15.14 13.30
C PHE A 375 -26.31 -14.83 12.23
N THR A 376 -26.70 -14.83 10.95
CA THR A 376 -25.82 -14.39 9.84
C THR A 376 -25.49 -12.91 10.00
N ALA A 377 -26.47 -12.06 10.34
CA ALA A 377 -26.24 -10.66 10.64
C ALA A 377 -25.34 -10.47 11.87
N ALA A 378 -25.58 -11.22 12.96
CA ALA A 378 -24.75 -11.19 14.18
C ALA A 378 -23.33 -11.61 13.88
N GLY A 379 -23.13 -12.70 13.14
CA GLY A 379 -21.81 -13.18 12.69
C GLY A 379 -21.08 -12.13 11.85
N SER A 380 -21.80 -11.41 10.98
CA SER A 380 -21.24 -10.35 10.17
C SER A 380 -20.80 -9.15 11.02
N PHE A 381 -21.59 -8.71 12.00
CA PHE A 381 -21.16 -7.65 12.94
C PHE A 381 -19.94 -8.08 13.76
N PHE A 382 -19.94 -9.30 14.26
CA PHE A 382 -18.82 -9.84 15.02
C PHE A 382 -17.54 -9.94 14.16
N ALA A 383 -17.66 -10.44 12.93
CA ALA A 383 -16.53 -10.51 11.99
C ALA A 383 -15.97 -9.12 11.68
N GLY A 384 -16.82 -8.13 11.36
CA GLY A 384 -16.40 -6.74 11.15
C GLY A 384 -15.69 -6.14 12.37
N SER A 385 -16.18 -6.45 13.59
CA SER A 385 -15.55 -6.02 14.85
C SER A 385 -14.18 -6.63 15.08
N LEU A 386 -13.98 -7.89 14.71
CA LEU A 386 -12.66 -8.53 14.80
C LEU A 386 -11.69 -8.03 13.74
N ILE A 387 -12.17 -7.90 12.49
CA ILE A 387 -11.32 -7.46 11.37
C ILE A 387 -10.76 -6.06 11.63
N VAL A 388 -11.55 -5.14 12.18
CA VAL A 388 -11.09 -3.77 12.44
C VAL A 388 -9.92 -3.70 13.43
N LEU A 389 -9.74 -4.69 14.31
CA LEU A 389 -8.63 -4.75 15.24
C LEU A 389 -7.27 -4.93 14.54
N ALA A 390 -7.29 -5.44 13.31
CA ALA A 390 -6.09 -5.61 12.49
C ALA A 390 -5.54 -4.28 11.93
N VAL A 391 -6.27 -3.17 12.02
CA VAL A 391 -5.77 -1.84 11.66
C VAL A 391 -4.53 -1.49 12.47
N GLY A 392 -3.48 -1.03 11.80
CA GLY A 392 -2.17 -0.74 12.41
C GLY A 392 -1.38 -1.99 12.81
N GLN A 393 -1.90 -3.19 12.63
CA GLN A 393 -1.14 -4.45 12.69
C GLN A 393 -0.70 -4.79 11.27
N ARG A 394 0.25 -4.02 10.75
CA ARG A 394 0.74 -4.23 9.38
C ARG A 394 1.40 -5.60 9.31
N PRO A 395 0.88 -6.57 8.53
CA PRO A 395 1.69 -7.71 8.19
C PRO A 395 2.91 -7.18 7.41
N LEU A 396 4.09 -7.68 7.73
CA LEU A 396 5.34 -7.30 7.05
C LEU A 396 5.24 -7.55 5.54
N ILE A 397 4.42 -8.52 5.16
CA ILE A 397 4.04 -8.83 3.77
C ILE A 397 2.54 -9.16 3.75
N PRO A 398 1.77 -8.63 2.79
CA PRO A 398 0.35 -8.97 2.67
C PRO A 398 0.17 -10.49 2.48
N TRP A 399 -0.88 -11.07 3.07
CA TRP A 399 -1.12 -12.52 3.08
C TRP A 399 -1.18 -13.13 1.66
N TRP A 400 -1.72 -12.39 0.69
CA TRP A 400 -1.75 -12.79 -0.73
C TRP A 400 -0.36 -12.74 -1.38
N GLY A 401 0.59 -11.99 -0.83
CA GLY A 401 1.98 -11.95 -1.26
C GLY A 401 2.78 -13.19 -0.88
N VAL A 402 2.33 -13.96 0.13
CA VAL A 402 3.05 -15.17 0.57
C VAL A 402 3.17 -16.22 -0.55
N PRO A 403 2.09 -16.66 -1.23
CA PRO A 403 2.21 -17.61 -2.33
C PRO A 403 2.99 -17.05 -3.53
N LEU A 404 2.81 -15.77 -3.84
CA LEU A 404 3.56 -15.09 -4.91
C LEU A 404 5.06 -15.10 -4.62
N ARG A 405 5.44 -14.80 -3.39
CA ARG A 405 6.83 -14.80 -2.94
C ARG A 405 7.45 -16.19 -2.99
N LEU A 406 6.73 -17.22 -2.56
CA LEU A 406 7.20 -18.61 -2.67
C LEU A 406 7.41 -19.01 -4.13
N ALA A 407 6.47 -18.67 -5.01
CA ALA A 407 6.61 -18.91 -6.45
C ALA A 407 7.81 -18.15 -7.04
N ALA A 408 7.99 -16.89 -6.67
CA ALA A 408 9.15 -16.10 -7.10
C ALA A 408 10.46 -16.67 -6.57
N ALA A 409 10.52 -17.04 -5.29
CA ALA A 409 11.71 -17.65 -4.68
C ALA A 409 12.08 -18.99 -5.38
N LEU A 410 11.07 -19.83 -5.66
CA LEU A 410 11.27 -21.08 -6.39
C LEU A 410 11.78 -20.83 -7.81
N SER A 411 11.19 -19.87 -8.53
CA SER A 411 11.61 -19.50 -9.89
C SER A 411 13.03 -18.95 -9.92
N VAL A 412 13.36 -18.03 -9.01
CA VAL A 412 14.70 -17.45 -8.89
C VAL A 412 15.71 -18.52 -8.48
N SER A 413 15.41 -19.36 -7.50
CA SER A 413 16.29 -20.46 -7.08
C SER A 413 16.55 -21.45 -8.22
N SER A 414 15.51 -21.78 -8.99
CA SER A 414 15.65 -22.66 -10.16
C SER A 414 16.52 -22.02 -11.24
N TYR A 415 16.24 -20.75 -11.57
CA TYR A 415 17.05 -20.00 -12.54
C TYR A 415 18.53 -19.92 -12.13
N VAL A 416 18.80 -19.54 -10.88
CA VAL A 416 20.18 -19.40 -10.39
C VAL A 416 20.90 -20.74 -10.41
N ARG A 417 20.25 -21.83 -10.00
CA ARG A 417 20.87 -23.18 -10.02
C ARG A 417 21.04 -23.76 -11.43
N LEU A 418 20.24 -23.33 -12.40
CA LEU A 418 20.42 -23.65 -13.81
C LEU A 418 21.56 -22.85 -14.42
N ALA A 419 21.63 -21.55 -14.13
CA ALA A 419 22.63 -20.63 -14.69
C ALA A 419 24.00 -20.72 -14.00
N TYR A 420 24.02 -21.00 -12.69
CA TYR A 420 25.19 -21.04 -11.83
C TYR A 420 25.32 -22.38 -11.12
N ARG A 421 26.55 -22.75 -10.77
CA ARG A 421 26.81 -23.83 -9.82
C ARG A 421 26.84 -23.25 -8.40
N VAL A 422 25.71 -23.27 -7.72
CA VAL A 422 25.60 -22.74 -6.36
C VAL A 422 25.97 -23.78 -5.33
N ARG A 423 26.86 -23.40 -4.40
CA ARG A 423 27.24 -24.21 -3.23
C ARG A 423 27.13 -23.35 -1.96
N SER A 424 26.43 -23.86 -0.98
CA SER A 424 26.16 -23.12 0.25
C SER A 424 26.46 -23.93 1.50
N TRP A 425 26.91 -23.26 2.56
CA TRP A 425 27.21 -23.85 3.86
C TRP A 425 26.70 -22.97 4.98
N GLY A 426 26.31 -23.59 6.08
CA GLY A 426 25.67 -22.92 7.20
C GLY A 426 24.16 -22.82 7.01
N ARG A 427 23.46 -22.43 8.05
CA ARG A 427 22.01 -22.22 8.04
C ARG A 427 21.66 -20.94 8.75
N LEU A 428 20.74 -20.18 8.20
CA LEU A 428 20.07 -19.11 8.90
C LEU A 428 18.91 -19.71 9.69
N HIS A 429 18.75 -19.30 10.94
CA HIS A 429 17.63 -19.68 11.78
C HIS A 429 16.69 -18.47 11.96
N PRO A 430 15.84 -18.15 10.95
CA PRO A 430 14.92 -17.04 11.09
C PRO A 430 13.90 -17.36 12.17
N GLY A 431 13.86 -16.59 13.22
CA GLY A 431 12.81 -16.83 14.20
C GLY A 431 13.03 -16.29 15.61
N ARG A 432 14.22 -15.83 15.96
CA ARG A 432 14.56 -15.41 17.33
C ARG A 432 14.65 -13.89 17.53
N GLY A 433 13.85 -13.10 16.85
CA GLY A 433 13.87 -11.63 16.96
C GLY A 433 14.27 -10.93 15.65
N PRO A 434 14.44 -9.60 15.70
CA PRO A 434 14.90 -8.81 14.56
C PRO A 434 16.28 -9.28 14.09
N THR A 435 16.38 -9.64 12.82
CA THR A 435 17.60 -10.26 12.29
C THR A 435 18.07 -9.50 11.06
N LEU A 436 19.37 -9.24 10.97
CA LEU A 436 20.01 -8.66 9.82
C LEU A 436 20.93 -9.70 9.17
N LEU A 437 20.73 -9.98 7.90
CA LEU A 437 21.65 -10.76 7.09
C LEU A 437 22.40 -9.83 6.15
N ILE A 438 23.71 -9.78 6.26
CA ILE A 438 24.56 -8.96 5.39
C ILE A 438 25.43 -9.84 4.49
N SER A 439 25.70 -9.38 3.29
CA SER A 439 26.69 -9.99 2.39
C SER A 439 27.57 -8.95 1.72
N ASN A 440 28.72 -9.38 1.28
CA ASN A 440 29.54 -8.64 0.33
C ASN A 440 28.91 -8.64 -1.07
N HIS A 441 29.20 -7.61 -1.89
CA HIS A 441 28.61 -7.40 -3.20
C HIS A 441 29.65 -7.41 -4.33
N GLN A 442 29.64 -8.46 -5.16
CA GLN A 442 30.59 -8.65 -6.24
C GLN A 442 29.95 -8.58 -7.63
N VAL A 443 28.75 -9.11 -7.78
CA VAL A 443 28.00 -9.12 -9.05
C VAL A 443 26.52 -8.87 -8.80
N GLU A 444 25.80 -8.43 -9.82
CA GLU A 444 24.37 -8.07 -9.73
C GLU A 444 23.48 -9.20 -9.13
N LEU A 445 23.90 -10.46 -9.28
CA LEU A 445 23.11 -11.63 -8.88
C LEU A 445 23.43 -12.20 -7.49
N ASP A 446 24.29 -11.54 -6.71
CA ASP A 446 24.71 -12.02 -5.39
C ASP A 446 23.53 -12.29 -4.45
N LEU A 447 22.52 -11.43 -4.50
CA LEU A 447 21.31 -11.50 -3.68
C LEU A 447 20.47 -12.74 -3.95
N MET A 448 20.47 -13.24 -5.19
CA MET A 448 19.44 -14.17 -5.66
C MET A 448 19.52 -15.54 -5.00
N ALA A 449 20.72 -16.11 -4.81
CA ALA A 449 20.84 -17.42 -4.20
C ALA A 449 20.56 -17.39 -2.69
N PRO A 450 21.21 -16.55 -1.86
CA PRO A 450 20.93 -16.51 -0.43
C PRO A 450 19.47 -16.16 -0.09
N VAL A 451 18.88 -15.17 -0.77
CA VAL A 451 17.50 -14.75 -0.50
C VAL A 451 16.49 -15.82 -0.90
N SER A 452 16.67 -16.48 -2.05
CA SER A 452 15.77 -17.55 -2.48
C SER A 452 15.86 -18.77 -1.56
N ASP A 453 17.07 -19.16 -1.12
CA ASP A 453 17.27 -20.26 -0.19
C ASP A 453 16.66 -19.97 1.19
N LEU A 454 16.77 -18.73 1.66
CA LEU A 454 16.11 -18.27 2.88
C LEU A 454 14.58 -18.28 2.76
N ALA A 455 14.05 -17.79 1.66
CA ALA A 455 12.60 -17.77 1.44
C ALA A 455 12.01 -19.19 1.42
N MET A 456 12.77 -20.18 0.91
CA MET A 456 12.34 -21.59 0.88
C MET A 456 12.54 -22.31 2.21
N SER A 457 13.57 -21.98 2.99
CA SER A 457 13.93 -22.70 4.23
C SER A 457 13.14 -22.31 5.49
N GLY A 458 11.96 -21.70 5.36
CA GLY A 458 11.10 -21.30 6.48
C GLY A 458 10.75 -19.82 6.53
N GLY A 459 11.20 -19.05 5.56
CA GLY A 459 10.89 -17.63 5.41
C GLY A 459 9.41 -17.35 5.08
N TRP A 460 8.56 -18.37 4.94
CA TRP A 460 7.12 -18.20 4.84
C TRP A 460 6.46 -17.86 6.18
N ARG A 461 7.06 -18.26 7.30
CA ARG A 461 6.60 -17.90 8.66
C ARG A 461 7.09 -16.53 9.10
N LYS A 462 8.34 -16.18 8.73
CA LYS A 462 8.91 -14.84 8.95
C LYS A 462 9.51 -14.35 7.63
N PRO A 463 8.94 -13.31 7.01
CA PRO A 463 9.42 -12.84 5.72
C PRO A 463 10.84 -12.29 5.84
N VAL A 464 11.69 -12.69 4.91
CA VAL A 464 12.94 -11.98 4.66
C VAL A 464 12.62 -10.80 3.76
N LEU A 465 12.87 -9.61 4.26
CA LEU A 465 12.76 -8.37 3.51
C LEU A 465 14.12 -8.03 2.91
N SER A 466 14.12 -7.32 1.81
CA SER A 466 15.34 -6.80 1.19
C SER A 466 15.14 -5.37 0.74
N VAL A 467 16.23 -4.64 0.63
CA VAL A 467 16.23 -3.28 0.10
C VAL A 467 16.39 -3.34 -1.41
N CYS A 468 15.65 -2.52 -2.14
CA CYS A 468 15.82 -2.39 -3.58
C CYS A 468 15.87 -0.91 -4.00
N ALA A 469 16.39 -0.66 -5.20
CA ALA A 469 16.45 0.69 -5.75
C ALA A 469 15.05 1.29 -5.91
N LYS A 470 14.85 2.51 -5.45
CA LYS A 470 13.57 3.22 -5.51
C LYS A 470 13.04 3.41 -6.94
N LEU A 471 13.93 3.38 -7.93
CA LEU A 471 13.56 3.39 -9.35
C LEU A 471 12.54 2.29 -9.71
N MET A 472 12.60 1.13 -9.04
CA MET A 472 11.66 0.02 -9.27
C MET A 472 10.21 0.38 -8.89
N TYR A 473 10.04 1.34 -8.00
CA TYR A 473 8.74 1.84 -7.52
C TYR A 473 8.16 2.97 -8.37
N GLU A 474 8.87 3.38 -9.42
CA GLU A 474 8.41 4.46 -10.27
C GLU A 474 7.45 3.98 -11.35
N PRO A 475 6.43 4.77 -11.70
CA PRO A 475 5.59 4.48 -12.84
C PRO A 475 6.43 4.28 -14.10
N GLY A 476 6.12 3.24 -14.86
CA GLY A 476 6.82 2.96 -16.12
C GLY A 476 8.15 2.20 -16.01
N PHE A 477 8.57 1.76 -14.83
CA PHE A 477 9.78 0.94 -14.67
C PHE A 477 9.79 -0.28 -15.61
N MET A 478 8.66 -0.98 -15.73
CA MET A 478 8.53 -2.13 -16.64
C MET A 478 8.33 -1.72 -18.10
N ALA A 479 7.83 -0.52 -18.38
CA ALA A 479 7.63 -0.04 -19.73
C ALA A 479 8.94 0.07 -20.53
N VAL A 480 10.05 0.38 -19.85
CA VAL A 480 11.39 0.42 -20.47
C VAL A 480 11.91 -0.98 -20.78
N ARG A 481 11.52 -1.99 -20.00
CA ARG A 481 11.98 -3.38 -20.14
C ARG A 481 11.13 -4.21 -21.10
N ILE A 482 9.86 -3.84 -21.26
CA ILE A 482 8.90 -4.52 -22.12
C ILE A 482 8.35 -3.53 -23.15
N PRO A 483 9.11 -3.20 -24.21
CA PRO A 483 8.77 -2.11 -25.15
C PRO A 483 7.42 -2.25 -25.83
N TRP A 484 6.96 -3.49 -26.11
CA TRP A 484 5.67 -3.73 -26.76
C TRP A 484 4.47 -3.43 -25.86
N LEU A 485 4.63 -3.46 -24.53
CA LEU A 485 3.62 -3.07 -23.54
C LEU A 485 3.71 -1.60 -23.10
N TRP A 486 4.59 -0.83 -23.73
CA TRP A 486 4.92 0.52 -23.28
C TRP A 486 3.68 1.38 -22.99
N ARG A 487 2.70 1.42 -23.90
CA ARG A 487 1.51 2.28 -23.75
C ARG A 487 0.67 1.91 -22.53
N ALA A 488 0.55 0.63 -22.23
CA ALA A 488 -0.19 0.14 -21.08
C ALA A 488 0.60 0.31 -19.76
N MET A 489 1.92 0.18 -19.80
CA MET A 489 2.76 0.10 -18.62
C MET A 489 3.40 1.43 -18.20
N LYS A 490 3.36 2.49 -19.02
CA LYS A 490 4.03 3.78 -18.74
C LYS A 490 3.57 4.46 -17.44
N ASN A 491 2.30 4.27 -17.05
CA ASN A 491 1.71 4.85 -15.85
C ASN A 491 1.52 3.82 -14.72
N VAL A 492 1.92 2.56 -14.94
CA VAL A 492 1.74 1.50 -13.96
C VAL A 492 2.87 1.53 -12.93
N ASN A 493 2.49 1.70 -11.67
CA ASN A 493 3.38 1.54 -10.53
C ASN A 493 3.25 0.11 -9.98
N LEU A 494 4.34 -0.65 -10.02
CA LEU A 494 4.40 -2.02 -9.49
C LEU A 494 4.93 -2.08 -8.05
N GLY A 495 5.00 -0.97 -7.34
CA GLY A 495 5.49 -0.91 -5.96
C GLY A 495 4.78 -1.90 -5.03
N TRP A 496 3.45 -2.02 -5.16
CA TRP A 496 2.64 -2.99 -4.41
C TRP A 496 3.07 -4.45 -4.63
N LEU A 497 3.52 -4.79 -5.86
CA LEU A 497 4.02 -6.11 -6.19
C LEU A 497 5.39 -6.37 -5.55
N PHE A 498 6.28 -5.38 -5.60
CA PHE A 498 7.60 -5.48 -4.97
C PHE A 498 7.50 -5.56 -3.44
N GLU A 499 6.60 -4.81 -2.82
CA GLU A 499 6.31 -4.93 -1.38
C GLU A 499 5.76 -6.32 -1.04
N ALA A 500 4.86 -6.87 -1.84
CA ALA A 500 4.38 -8.24 -1.68
C ALA A 500 5.49 -9.30 -1.82
N LEU A 501 6.54 -9.00 -2.59
CA LEU A 501 7.75 -9.83 -2.69
C LEU A 501 8.72 -9.59 -1.52
N GLY A 502 8.47 -8.64 -0.63
CA GLY A 502 9.34 -8.29 0.48
C GLY A 502 10.50 -7.36 0.11
N LEU A 503 10.39 -6.65 -1.01
CA LEU A 503 11.35 -5.65 -1.42
C LEU A 503 10.88 -4.27 -0.93
N LEU A 504 11.69 -3.57 -0.15
CA LEU A 504 11.41 -2.21 0.29
C LEU A 504 12.25 -1.19 -0.48
N PRO A 505 11.65 -0.06 -0.88
CA PRO A 505 12.39 0.95 -1.62
C PRO A 505 13.41 1.66 -0.73
N LEU A 506 14.58 1.91 -1.26
CA LEU A 506 15.56 2.80 -0.65
C LEU A 506 16.16 3.70 -1.72
N GLU A 507 16.25 4.97 -1.43
CA GLU A 507 16.93 5.95 -2.25
C GLU A 507 18.44 5.76 -2.12
N ASN A 508 19.10 5.27 -3.19
CA ASN A 508 20.54 5.04 -3.19
C ASN A 508 21.36 6.25 -3.64
N GLU A 509 20.73 7.12 -4.46
CA GLU A 509 21.44 8.20 -5.12
C GLU A 509 20.87 9.55 -4.71
N LEU A 510 21.38 10.10 -3.61
CA LEU A 510 20.95 11.41 -3.10
C LEU A 510 21.26 12.58 -4.06
N GLN A 511 22.16 12.39 -5.03
CA GLN A 511 22.63 13.50 -5.88
C GLN A 511 22.29 13.34 -7.37
N SER A 512 21.88 12.16 -7.83
CA SER A 512 21.60 11.90 -9.25
C SER A 512 20.31 11.09 -9.43
N ARG A 513 19.47 11.54 -10.36
CA ARG A 513 18.23 10.85 -10.76
C ARG A 513 18.02 10.99 -12.26
N SER A 514 17.16 10.15 -12.85
CA SER A 514 16.81 10.31 -14.27
C SER A 514 16.08 11.63 -14.53
N ILE A 515 16.25 12.17 -15.75
CA ILE A 515 15.53 13.39 -16.18
C ILE A 515 14.02 13.18 -16.05
N ALA A 516 13.52 12.00 -16.44
CA ALA A 516 12.09 11.67 -16.30
C ALA A 516 11.61 11.78 -14.84
N ARG A 517 12.41 11.35 -13.88
CA ARG A 517 12.05 11.41 -12.46
C ARG A 517 12.02 12.83 -11.92
N TRP A 518 13.02 13.64 -12.25
CA TRP A 518 13.02 15.05 -11.88
C TRP A 518 11.83 15.80 -12.48
N ALA A 519 11.56 15.56 -13.79
CA ALA A 519 10.42 16.17 -14.47
C ALA A 519 9.08 15.73 -13.87
N TRP A 520 8.91 14.45 -13.52
CA TRP A 520 7.69 13.95 -12.89
C TRP A 520 7.46 14.57 -11.50
N SER A 521 8.51 14.70 -10.69
CA SER A 521 8.44 15.35 -9.39
C SER A 521 8.04 16.83 -9.51
N ALA A 522 8.68 17.58 -10.43
CA ALA A 522 8.36 18.97 -10.69
C ALA A 522 6.94 19.15 -11.25
N GLN A 523 6.52 18.31 -12.19
CA GLN A 523 5.19 18.35 -12.79
C GLN A 523 4.07 18.11 -11.76
N ARG A 524 4.30 17.25 -10.79
CA ARG A 524 3.33 17.01 -9.71
C ARG A 524 3.08 18.21 -8.83
N ARG A 525 4.06 19.11 -8.67
CA ARG A 525 3.98 20.30 -7.81
C ARG A 525 3.57 21.55 -8.56
N HIS A 526 4.09 21.71 -9.76
CA HIS A 526 4.00 22.96 -10.52
C HIS A 526 3.20 22.84 -11.82
N GLY A 527 2.70 21.66 -12.16
CA GLY A 527 2.08 21.38 -13.46
C GLY A 527 3.12 21.17 -14.57
N THR A 528 2.65 21.22 -15.82
CA THR A 528 3.53 21.10 -17.00
C THR A 528 4.46 22.32 -17.10
N LEU A 529 5.76 22.07 -17.15
CA LEU A 529 6.82 23.08 -17.24
C LEU A 529 7.69 22.85 -18.48
N PRO A 530 8.22 23.93 -19.11
CA PRO A 530 9.34 23.80 -20.04
C PRO A 530 10.56 23.24 -19.31
N LEU A 531 11.29 22.32 -19.94
CA LEU A 531 12.46 21.70 -19.30
C LEU A 531 13.59 22.71 -19.03
N GLU A 532 13.64 23.80 -19.77
CA GLU A 532 14.58 24.91 -19.61
C GLU A 532 14.41 25.65 -18.26
N GLU A 533 13.18 25.63 -17.72
CA GLU A 533 12.92 26.16 -16.37
C GLU A 533 13.41 25.22 -15.27
N LEU A 534 13.48 23.91 -15.55
CA LEU A 534 13.83 22.89 -14.56
C LEU A 534 15.32 22.55 -14.57
N PHE A 535 15.95 22.48 -15.74
CA PHE A 535 17.32 22.05 -15.93
C PHE A 535 18.19 23.18 -16.51
N LYS A 536 19.51 23.07 -16.29
CA LYS A 536 20.47 23.96 -16.93
C LYS A 536 20.55 23.69 -18.44
N PRO A 537 20.72 24.72 -19.31
CA PRO A 537 20.74 24.56 -20.76
C PRO A 537 21.76 23.52 -21.24
N ALA A 538 22.96 23.54 -20.71
CA ALA A 538 24.04 22.60 -21.07
C ALA A 538 23.64 21.12 -20.87
N VAL A 539 22.80 20.82 -19.90
CA VAL A 539 22.31 19.46 -19.64
C VAL A 539 21.28 19.05 -20.69
N LEU A 540 20.41 19.97 -21.07
CA LEU A 540 19.36 19.72 -22.08
C LEU A 540 19.95 19.53 -23.46
N GLU A 541 20.96 20.32 -23.83
CA GLU A 541 21.70 20.17 -25.08
C GLU A 541 22.44 18.82 -25.12
N ALA A 542 23.21 18.49 -24.08
CA ALA A 542 23.93 17.21 -23.98
C ALA A 542 23.01 15.98 -24.00
N SER A 543 21.81 16.15 -23.43
CA SER A 543 20.81 15.07 -23.38
C SER A 543 19.88 15.03 -24.61
N GLY A 544 19.87 16.10 -25.43
CA GLY A 544 19.00 16.23 -26.62
C GLY A 544 17.52 16.40 -26.28
N PHE A 545 17.21 17.07 -25.16
CA PHE A 545 15.86 17.43 -24.73
C PHE A 545 15.63 18.95 -24.75
N ALA A 546 16.42 19.71 -25.49
CA ALA A 546 16.18 21.13 -25.70
C ALA A 546 14.78 21.36 -26.33
N CYS A 547 14.11 22.41 -25.93
CA CYS A 547 12.75 22.77 -26.38
C CYS A 547 11.63 21.78 -26.02
N CYS A 548 11.85 20.82 -25.13
CA CYS A 548 10.81 19.90 -24.64
C CYS A 548 10.15 20.42 -23.35
N SER A 549 8.92 20.00 -23.11
CA SER A 549 8.22 20.17 -21.82
C SER A 549 8.32 18.91 -20.95
N THR A 550 7.90 19.00 -19.70
CA THR A 550 7.82 17.83 -18.82
C THR A 550 6.86 16.77 -19.37
N ASP A 551 5.78 17.14 -20.08
CA ASP A 551 4.85 16.19 -20.71
C ASP A 551 5.48 15.43 -21.89
N ASP A 552 6.34 16.08 -22.66
CA ASP A 552 6.98 15.47 -23.84
C ASP A 552 7.90 14.31 -23.44
N LEU A 553 8.51 14.36 -22.24
CA LEU A 553 9.34 13.28 -21.73
C LEU A 553 8.58 11.97 -21.52
N PHE A 554 7.27 12.06 -21.31
CA PHE A 554 6.39 10.88 -21.12
C PHE A 554 5.76 10.40 -22.43
N SER A 555 6.22 10.90 -23.58
CA SER A 555 5.86 10.40 -24.90
C SER A 555 6.64 9.13 -25.27
N ALA A 556 6.12 8.35 -26.23
CA ALA A 556 6.77 7.13 -26.71
C ALA A 556 8.20 7.38 -27.26
N ALA A 557 8.41 8.55 -27.82
CA ALA A 557 9.69 8.93 -28.44
C ALA A 557 10.79 9.21 -27.41
N HIS A 558 10.43 9.83 -26.28
CA HIS A 558 11.41 10.36 -25.33
C HIS A 558 11.54 9.55 -24.02
N PHE A 559 10.49 8.84 -23.61
CA PHE A 559 10.40 8.21 -22.30
C PHE A 559 11.58 7.28 -21.96
N LYS A 560 11.95 6.39 -22.87
CA LYS A 560 13.08 5.47 -22.66
C LYS A 560 14.38 6.23 -22.42
N LYS A 561 14.68 7.20 -23.28
CA LYS A 561 15.88 8.02 -23.18
C LYS A 561 15.87 8.87 -21.91
N ALA A 562 14.72 9.47 -21.55
CA ALA A 562 14.56 10.28 -20.36
C ALA A 562 14.75 9.47 -19.07
N GLN A 563 14.30 8.23 -19.03
CA GLN A 563 14.53 7.31 -17.90
C GLN A 563 15.98 6.83 -17.78
N GLN A 564 16.71 6.75 -18.88
CA GLN A 564 18.09 6.29 -18.90
C GLN A 564 19.12 7.43 -18.75
N THR A 565 18.71 8.67 -18.90
CA THR A 565 19.59 9.84 -18.77
C THR A 565 19.55 10.36 -17.33
N TYR A 566 20.66 10.13 -16.61
CA TYR A 566 20.82 10.57 -15.22
C TYR A 566 21.47 11.93 -15.16
N VAL A 567 20.91 12.82 -14.35
CA VAL A 567 21.42 14.17 -14.08
C VAL A 567 21.50 14.42 -12.58
N ARG A 568 22.47 15.22 -12.18
CA ARG A 568 22.72 15.54 -10.78
C ARG A 568 21.75 16.60 -10.27
N LEU A 569 21.58 16.65 -8.95
CA LEU A 569 20.83 17.72 -8.29
C LEU A 569 21.42 19.12 -8.62
N SER A 570 22.76 19.21 -8.79
CA SER A 570 23.45 20.44 -9.21
C SER A 570 23.06 20.95 -10.60
N ASP A 571 22.51 20.09 -11.44
CA ASP A 571 22.13 20.37 -12.82
C ASP A 571 20.72 20.94 -12.94
N LEU A 572 19.95 20.93 -11.85
CA LEU A 572 18.69 21.63 -11.74
C LEU A 572 18.91 23.14 -11.61
N GLN A 573 17.94 23.92 -12.08
CA GLN A 573 17.87 25.37 -11.83
C GLN A 573 17.78 25.65 -10.31
N VAL A 574 18.39 26.75 -9.88
CA VAL A 574 18.53 27.11 -8.45
C VAL A 574 17.18 27.12 -7.74
N ARG A 575 16.12 27.59 -8.40
CA ARG A 575 14.75 27.66 -7.88
C ARG A 575 14.25 26.31 -7.41
N TYR A 576 14.47 25.24 -8.17
CA TYR A 576 13.94 23.89 -7.90
C TYR A 576 14.89 23.03 -7.09
N ARG A 577 16.18 23.40 -6.99
CA ARG A 577 17.21 22.60 -6.31
C ARG A 577 16.91 22.39 -4.83
N LYS A 578 16.49 23.45 -4.13
CA LYS A 578 16.20 23.39 -2.70
C LYS A 578 15.00 22.45 -2.42
N GLU A 579 13.91 22.64 -3.16
CA GLU A 579 12.71 21.79 -3.04
C GLU A 579 13.03 20.32 -3.37
N ALA A 580 13.79 20.09 -4.43
CA ALA A 580 14.20 18.75 -4.83
C ALA A 580 15.08 18.07 -3.77
N PHE A 581 15.98 18.81 -3.13
CA PHE A 581 16.80 18.29 -2.03
C PHE A 581 15.98 17.95 -0.80
N GLU A 582 15.03 18.80 -0.41
CA GLU A 582 14.14 18.57 0.71
C GLU A 582 13.27 17.31 0.45
N GLU A 583 12.70 17.15 -0.76
CA GLU A 583 11.94 15.96 -1.15
C GLU A 583 12.78 14.69 -1.06
N MET A 584 14.01 14.74 -1.55
CA MET A 584 14.92 13.59 -1.48
C MET A 584 15.21 13.20 -0.04
N ARG A 585 15.55 14.17 0.81
CA ARG A 585 15.86 13.96 2.23
C ARG A 585 14.66 13.34 2.97
N GLU A 586 13.47 13.90 2.77
CA GLU A 586 12.24 13.36 3.35
C GLU A 586 11.91 11.96 2.84
N GLY A 587 12.17 11.72 1.55
CA GLY A 587 11.99 10.41 0.93
C GLY A 587 12.89 9.34 1.55
N VAL A 588 14.17 9.66 1.74
CA VAL A 588 15.15 8.78 2.40
C VAL A 588 14.75 8.51 3.85
N GLU A 589 14.39 9.55 4.60
CA GLU A 589 14.00 9.40 6.01
C GLU A 589 12.74 8.54 6.16
N ARG A 590 11.77 8.70 5.28
CA ARG A 590 10.57 7.86 5.23
C ARG A 590 10.89 6.40 4.94
N ASP A 591 11.75 6.14 3.94
CA ASP A 591 12.15 4.78 3.56
C ASP A 591 12.92 4.11 4.70
N LEU A 592 13.83 4.82 5.37
CA LEU A 592 14.59 4.33 6.52
C LEU A 592 13.68 4.04 7.73
N SER A 593 12.73 4.93 8.04
CA SER A 593 11.77 4.71 9.13
C SER A 593 10.90 3.47 8.90
N ARG A 594 10.53 3.16 7.65
CA ARG A 594 9.82 1.92 7.30
C ARG A 594 10.68 0.67 7.56
N ILE A 595 11.96 0.73 7.26
CA ILE A 595 12.91 -0.37 7.51
C ILE A 595 13.07 -0.57 9.02
N GLU A 596 13.29 0.49 9.79
CA GLU A 596 13.40 0.45 11.24
C GLU A 596 12.13 -0.13 11.89
N ASP A 597 10.94 0.29 11.45
CA ASP A 597 9.66 -0.22 11.93
C ASP A 597 9.50 -1.73 11.63
N ALA A 598 9.89 -2.18 10.45
CA ALA A 598 9.86 -3.59 10.10
C ALA A 598 10.83 -4.42 10.97
N LEU A 599 12.02 -3.90 11.27
CA LEU A 599 12.96 -4.54 12.18
C LEU A 599 12.41 -4.62 13.61
N ARG A 600 11.85 -3.53 14.16
CA ARG A 600 11.19 -3.53 15.48
C ARG A 600 10.08 -4.56 15.61
N ARG A 601 9.42 -4.91 14.50
CA ARG A 601 8.40 -5.99 14.44
C ARG A 601 8.98 -7.38 14.25
N GLY A 602 10.30 -7.53 14.32
CA GLY A 602 10.96 -8.82 14.26
C GLY A 602 11.22 -9.32 12.82
N ALA A 603 11.28 -8.44 11.84
CA ALA A 603 11.64 -8.80 10.47
C ALA A 603 13.06 -9.36 10.37
N THR A 604 13.28 -10.22 9.38
CA THR A 604 14.61 -10.55 8.90
C THR A 604 14.89 -9.70 7.65
N PHE A 605 15.94 -8.88 7.70
CA PHE A 605 16.39 -8.07 6.58
C PHE A 605 17.63 -8.65 5.92
N TYR A 606 17.64 -8.65 4.59
CA TYR A 606 18.84 -8.90 3.81
C TYR A 606 19.33 -7.59 3.17
N VAL A 607 20.61 -7.27 3.38
CA VAL A 607 21.24 -6.05 2.88
C VAL A 607 22.62 -6.33 2.36
N THR A 608 23.01 -5.69 1.24
CA THR A 608 24.38 -5.50 0.82
C THR A 608 24.82 -4.09 1.24
N PRO A 609 25.55 -3.93 2.35
CA PRO A 609 25.78 -2.59 2.92
C PRO A 609 26.66 -1.70 2.04
N GLU A 610 27.38 -2.26 1.10
CA GLU A 610 28.17 -1.56 0.09
C GLU A 610 27.30 -0.75 -0.87
N GLY A 611 26.08 -1.23 -1.17
CA GLY A 611 25.12 -0.58 -2.06
C GLY A 611 25.45 -0.62 -3.56
N GLU A 612 26.67 -1.01 -3.92
CA GLU A 612 27.16 -1.23 -5.28
C GLU A 612 28.13 -2.41 -5.29
N TYR A 613 28.27 -3.08 -6.42
CA TYR A 613 29.23 -4.15 -6.54
C TYR A 613 30.65 -3.63 -6.84
N THR A 614 31.65 -4.25 -6.18
CA THR A 614 33.02 -3.85 -6.30
C THR A 614 33.61 -4.16 -7.70
N LYS A 615 34.39 -3.23 -8.22
CA LYS A 615 35.18 -3.42 -9.48
C LYS A 615 36.65 -3.69 -9.23
N THR A 616 37.10 -3.55 -8.00
CA THR A 616 38.51 -3.64 -7.61
C THR A 616 38.88 -4.92 -6.90
N GLY A 617 37.91 -5.71 -6.44
CA GLY A 617 38.09 -6.88 -5.59
C GLY A 617 38.12 -6.58 -4.09
N LEU A 618 38.11 -5.31 -3.69
CA LEU A 618 38.01 -4.87 -2.31
C LEU A 618 36.59 -4.49 -1.98
N MET A 619 36.11 -4.76 -0.77
CA MET A 619 34.80 -4.32 -0.31
C MET A 619 34.73 -2.78 -0.29
N LEU A 620 33.62 -2.25 -0.75
CA LEU A 620 33.36 -0.83 -0.65
C LEU A 620 32.98 -0.44 0.81
N PRO A 621 33.20 0.82 1.20
CA PRO A 621 32.78 1.30 2.51
C PRO A 621 31.29 1.11 2.71
N PHE A 622 30.88 0.70 3.92
CA PHE A 622 29.47 0.55 4.25
C PHE A 622 28.80 1.91 4.32
N ARG A 623 27.58 1.98 3.78
CA ARG A 623 26.77 3.19 3.78
C ARG A 623 26.05 3.34 5.12
N GLY A 624 25.67 4.56 5.50
CA GLY A 624 25.07 4.92 6.80
C GLY A 624 23.78 4.16 7.17
N ILE A 625 23.15 3.44 6.24
CA ILE A 625 22.03 2.56 6.53
C ILE A 625 22.41 1.46 7.54
N TRP A 626 23.62 0.94 7.46
CA TRP A 626 24.14 -0.06 8.38
C TRP A 626 24.10 0.43 9.83
N GLU A 627 24.60 1.62 10.10
CA GLU A 627 24.65 2.22 11.43
C GLU A 627 23.26 2.46 12.01
N ARG A 628 22.30 2.79 11.15
CA ARG A 628 20.90 3.00 11.57
C ARG A 628 20.15 1.69 11.87
N MET A 629 20.44 0.61 11.14
CA MET A 629 19.76 -0.68 11.33
C MET A 629 20.30 -1.44 12.56
N LEU A 630 21.58 -1.33 12.83
CA LEU A 630 22.29 -2.12 13.84
C LEU A 630 21.68 -2.05 15.27
N PRO A 631 21.22 -0.89 15.79
CA PRO A 631 20.57 -0.80 17.11
C PRO A 631 19.22 -1.53 17.21
N HIS A 632 18.58 -1.83 16.08
CA HIS A 632 17.25 -2.42 16.03
C HIS A 632 17.25 -3.94 15.79
N VAL A 633 18.42 -4.60 15.75
CA VAL A 633 18.55 -6.02 15.48
C VAL A 633 19.11 -6.76 16.69
N ASP A 634 18.61 -7.97 16.93
CA ASP A 634 19.14 -8.87 17.96
C ASP A 634 20.27 -9.71 17.41
N HIS A 635 20.14 -10.18 16.16
CA HIS A 635 21.07 -11.08 15.51
C HIS A 635 21.59 -10.53 14.20
N VAL A 636 22.90 -10.63 13.96
CA VAL A 636 23.53 -10.32 12.67
C VAL A 636 24.09 -11.61 12.09
N TYR A 637 23.64 -11.94 10.89
CA TYR A 637 24.17 -13.06 10.11
C TYR A 637 24.99 -12.55 8.93
N LEU A 638 26.05 -13.28 8.62
CA LEU A 638 27.00 -12.95 7.57
C LEU A 638 26.87 -13.99 6.46
N ALA A 639 26.68 -13.53 5.23
CA ALA A 639 26.73 -14.36 4.04
C ALA A 639 27.99 -13.99 3.24
N GLY A 640 29.11 -14.62 3.57
CA GLY A 640 30.36 -14.44 2.82
C GLY A 640 30.25 -15.11 1.45
N ILE A 641 30.23 -14.30 0.37
CA ILE A 641 30.06 -14.77 -1.01
C ILE A 641 31.39 -14.73 -1.74
N SER A 642 31.70 -15.80 -2.47
CA SER A 642 32.87 -15.91 -3.34
C SER A 642 32.45 -16.53 -4.67
N TYR A 643 33.23 -16.21 -5.71
CA TYR A 643 33.08 -16.80 -7.04
C TYR A 643 34.34 -17.53 -7.46
N ASP A 644 34.16 -18.61 -8.23
CA ASP A 644 35.26 -19.34 -8.81
C ASP A 644 35.19 -19.28 -10.35
N PRO A 645 35.62 -18.14 -10.97
CA PRO A 645 35.51 -17.90 -12.40
C PRO A 645 36.39 -18.80 -13.28
N PHE A 646 37.45 -19.38 -12.72
CA PHE A 646 38.41 -20.17 -13.47
C PHE A 646 38.18 -21.67 -13.35
N VAL A 647 37.14 -22.12 -12.68
CA VAL A 647 36.86 -23.55 -12.51
C VAL A 647 35.49 -23.91 -13.10
N GLY A 648 35.55 -24.86 -14.06
CA GLY A 648 34.36 -25.41 -14.69
C GLY A 648 33.76 -24.53 -15.78
N ARG A 649 32.81 -25.10 -16.55
CA ARG A 649 32.08 -24.38 -17.60
C ARG A 649 30.96 -23.52 -17.05
N ARG A 650 30.35 -23.95 -15.94
CA ARG A 650 29.34 -23.17 -15.26
C ARG A 650 29.98 -22.27 -14.21
N PHE A 651 29.61 -21.02 -14.19
CA PHE A 651 30.07 -20.04 -13.20
C PHE A 651 29.68 -20.48 -11.79
N SER A 652 30.66 -20.65 -10.91
CA SER A 652 30.43 -21.16 -9.56
C SER A 652 30.28 -20.02 -8.56
N GLN A 653 29.16 -20.03 -7.83
CA GLN A 653 28.89 -19.16 -6.67
C GLN A 653 28.99 -19.99 -5.40
N LEU A 654 29.80 -19.55 -4.48
CA LEU A 654 29.99 -20.18 -3.18
C LEU A 654 29.57 -19.16 -2.11
N TYR A 655 28.78 -19.59 -1.13
CA TYR A 655 28.53 -18.72 0.01
C TYR A 655 28.43 -19.51 1.31
N ARG A 656 28.85 -18.84 2.39
CA ARG A 656 28.79 -19.37 3.75
C ARG A 656 27.98 -18.45 4.62
N VAL A 657 26.99 -19.02 5.33
CA VAL A 657 26.17 -18.27 6.31
C VAL A 657 26.63 -18.63 7.70
N LEU A 658 26.91 -17.62 8.51
CA LEU A 658 27.23 -17.76 9.94
C LEU A 658 26.67 -16.56 10.73
N GLU A 659 26.46 -16.75 12.02
CA GLU A 659 26.07 -15.66 12.93
C GLU A 659 27.34 -14.91 13.36
N ALA A 660 27.30 -13.57 13.31
CA ALA A 660 28.39 -12.74 13.77
C ALA A 660 28.56 -12.88 15.30
N ARG A 661 29.80 -12.98 15.75
CA ARG A 661 30.12 -13.06 17.18
C ARG A 661 29.90 -11.73 17.88
N ASP A 662 30.26 -10.64 17.20
CA ASP A 662 30.04 -9.28 17.64
C ASP A 662 29.47 -8.43 16.50
N LYS A 663 28.50 -7.60 16.84
CA LYS A 663 27.88 -6.71 15.86
C LYS A 663 28.84 -5.62 15.35
N ALA A 664 29.72 -5.14 16.21
CA ALA A 664 30.68 -4.09 15.85
C ALA A 664 31.77 -4.63 14.90
N GLY A 665 32.24 -5.85 15.13
CA GLY A 665 33.24 -6.54 14.29
C GLY A 665 32.69 -7.28 13.07
N ALA A 666 31.37 -7.18 12.80
CA ALA A 666 30.69 -7.95 11.76
C ALA A 666 31.26 -7.74 10.36
N ILE A 667 31.84 -6.59 10.06
CA ILE A 667 32.46 -6.29 8.75
C ILE A 667 33.71 -7.15 8.52
N ASP A 668 34.62 -7.18 9.48
CA ASP A 668 35.86 -7.94 9.37
C ASP A 668 35.59 -9.45 9.45
N GLU A 669 34.59 -9.84 10.24
CA GLU A 669 34.11 -11.21 10.25
C GLU A 669 33.46 -11.63 8.93
N LEU A 670 32.73 -10.72 8.24
CA LEU A 670 32.21 -10.95 6.91
C LEU A 670 33.35 -11.19 5.89
N LYS A 671 34.39 -10.36 5.91
CA LYS A 671 35.60 -10.56 5.06
C LYS A 671 36.21 -11.93 5.30
N ALA A 672 36.43 -12.30 6.55
CA ALA A 672 37.01 -13.58 6.96
C ALA A 672 36.11 -14.79 6.66
N SER A 673 34.80 -14.62 6.54
CA SER A 673 33.84 -15.70 6.30
C SER A 673 33.77 -16.17 4.86
N ARG A 674 34.34 -15.41 3.92
CA ARG A 674 34.28 -15.70 2.48
C ARG A 674 34.98 -16.99 2.14
N PRO A 675 34.37 -17.94 1.39
CA PRO A 675 35.04 -19.18 0.98
C PRO A 675 36.26 -18.89 0.11
N ILE A 676 37.38 -19.54 0.43
CA ILE A 676 38.60 -19.48 -0.39
C ILE A 676 38.43 -20.39 -1.60
N THR A 677 38.58 -19.81 -2.78
CA THR A 677 38.38 -20.49 -4.08
C THR A 677 39.72 -20.81 -4.77
N THR A 678 39.66 -21.73 -5.73
CA THR A 678 40.80 -22.04 -6.60
C THR A 678 41.25 -20.80 -7.37
N SER A 679 40.30 -20.02 -7.89
CA SER A 679 40.59 -18.80 -8.66
C SER A 679 41.36 -17.78 -7.82
N ALA A 680 40.96 -17.58 -6.55
CA ALA A 680 41.58 -16.59 -5.67
C ALA A 680 43.07 -16.97 -5.37
N LEU A 681 43.35 -18.23 -5.03
CA LEU A 681 44.69 -18.68 -4.73
C LEU A 681 45.60 -18.69 -5.99
N LEU A 682 45.07 -19.14 -7.13
CA LEU A 682 45.81 -19.12 -8.38
C LEU A 682 46.13 -17.69 -8.83
N ALA A 683 45.19 -16.79 -8.67
CA ALA A 683 45.36 -15.38 -9.00
C ALA A 683 46.40 -14.68 -8.11
N GLU A 684 46.40 -14.93 -6.80
CA GLU A 684 47.44 -14.46 -5.87
C GLU A 684 48.85 -14.91 -6.34
N TRP A 685 48.98 -16.19 -6.65
CA TRP A 685 50.25 -16.74 -7.11
C TRP A 685 50.68 -16.15 -8.46
N LEU A 686 49.76 -16.01 -9.43
CA LEU A 686 50.06 -15.41 -10.72
C LEU A 686 50.51 -13.95 -10.62
N CYS A 687 49.90 -13.18 -9.74
CA CYS A 687 50.30 -11.79 -9.47
C CYS A 687 51.66 -11.67 -8.82
N SER A 688 52.06 -12.64 -7.98
CA SER A 688 53.36 -12.61 -7.26
C SER A 688 54.55 -13.11 -8.09
N ARG A 689 54.30 -14.02 -9.03
CA ARG A 689 55.40 -14.71 -9.73
C ARG A 689 55.89 -13.95 -10.96
N GLY A 690 55.00 -13.55 -11.85
CA GLY A 690 55.36 -13.10 -13.19
C GLY A 690 56.00 -14.21 -14.06
N GLY A 691 56.06 -13.99 -15.39
CA GLY A 691 56.72 -14.87 -16.33
C GLY A 691 55.98 -16.16 -16.71
N GLU A 692 56.67 -17.05 -17.40
CA GLU A 692 56.11 -18.32 -17.90
C GLU A 692 56.08 -19.41 -16.82
N PHE A 693 55.08 -20.30 -16.88
CA PHE A 693 54.88 -21.39 -15.95
C PHE A 693 54.29 -22.65 -16.62
N THR A 694 54.34 -23.77 -15.94
CA THR A 694 53.73 -25.05 -16.37
C THR A 694 52.52 -25.39 -15.51
N GLU A 695 51.66 -26.32 -15.94
CA GLU A 695 50.55 -26.85 -15.10
C GLU A 695 51.10 -27.44 -13.78
N SER A 696 52.28 -28.05 -13.79
CA SER A 696 52.93 -28.61 -12.61
C SER A 696 53.34 -27.51 -11.61
N ASP A 697 53.88 -26.38 -12.12
CA ASP A 697 54.24 -25.25 -11.26
C ASP A 697 53.00 -24.68 -10.53
N ALA A 698 51.92 -24.49 -11.26
CA ALA A 698 50.66 -24.02 -10.69
C ALA A 698 50.11 -25.03 -9.66
N ALA A 699 50.16 -26.33 -9.97
CA ALA A 699 49.68 -27.38 -9.07
C ALA A 699 50.52 -27.47 -7.78
N ASN A 700 51.86 -27.37 -7.88
CA ASN A 700 52.73 -27.35 -6.71
C ASN A 700 52.58 -26.10 -5.86
N ALA A 701 52.46 -24.93 -6.48
CA ALA A 701 52.23 -23.67 -5.79
C ALA A 701 50.90 -23.68 -5.02
N MET A 702 49.86 -24.21 -5.65
CA MET A 702 48.55 -24.34 -4.99
C MET A 702 48.63 -25.23 -3.76
N GLN A 703 49.29 -26.38 -3.87
CA GLN A 703 49.47 -27.29 -2.74
C GLN A 703 50.28 -26.65 -1.59
N ALA A 704 51.38 -25.98 -1.92
CA ALA A 704 52.22 -25.29 -0.94
C ALA A 704 51.45 -24.13 -0.25
N ARG A 705 50.68 -23.37 -1.01
CA ARG A 705 49.90 -22.25 -0.46
C ARG A 705 48.82 -22.72 0.50
N LEU A 706 48.11 -23.79 0.18
CA LEU A 706 47.09 -24.36 1.06
C LEU A 706 47.64 -24.78 2.42
N THR A 707 48.87 -25.36 2.47
CA THR A 707 49.50 -25.76 3.73
C THR A 707 49.92 -24.56 4.59
N SER A 708 50.10 -23.38 3.98
CA SER A 708 50.49 -22.13 4.68
C SER A 708 49.30 -21.24 5.09
N LEU A 709 48.09 -21.61 4.72
CA LEU A 709 46.91 -20.84 5.09
C LEU A 709 46.50 -21.10 6.56
N PRO A 710 46.00 -20.07 7.26
CA PRO A 710 45.42 -20.24 8.60
C PRO A 710 44.25 -21.27 8.58
N PRO A 711 44.19 -22.18 9.57
CA PRO A 711 43.19 -23.26 9.61
C PRO A 711 41.75 -22.73 9.85
N GLU A 712 41.59 -21.49 10.31
CA GLU A 712 40.32 -20.84 10.55
C GLU A 712 39.60 -20.44 9.27
N LEU A 713 40.31 -20.36 8.15
CA LEU A 713 39.73 -19.99 6.86
C LEU A 713 38.86 -21.12 6.29
N PHE A 714 37.73 -20.74 5.72
CA PHE A 714 36.87 -21.72 5.07
C PHE A 714 37.31 -21.96 3.63
N LEU A 715 37.82 -23.14 3.38
CA LEU A 715 38.24 -23.57 2.04
C LEU A 715 37.09 -24.22 1.29
N ASP A 716 37.01 -23.98 -0.02
CA ASP A 716 36.15 -24.78 -0.89
C ASP A 716 36.49 -26.28 -0.71
N PRO A 717 35.54 -27.14 -0.32
CA PRO A 717 35.81 -28.56 -0.13
C PRO A 717 36.34 -29.28 -1.35
N GLU A 718 36.04 -28.83 -2.57
CA GLU A 718 36.62 -29.41 -3.80
C GLU A 718 38.10 -29.05 -3.95
N LEU A 719 38.45 -27.82 -3.65
CA LEU A 719 39.83 -27.36 -3.59
C LEU A 719 40.62 -28.12 -2.53
N ALA A 720 40.04 -28.25 -1.32
CA ALA A 720 40.72 -28.96 -0.22
C ALA A 720 40.98 -30.43 -0.52
N ARG A 721 40.07 -31.11 -1.24
CA ARG A 721 40.23 -32.55 -1.61
C ARG A 721 41.26 -32.79 -2.70
N ALA A 722 41.36 -31.93 -3.70
CA ALA A 722 42.16 -32.18 -4.90
C ALA A 722 42.82 -30.91 -5.44
N PRO A 723 43.68 -30.23 -4.65
CA PRO A 723 44.21 -28.90 -4.99
C PRO A 723 44.99 -28.89 -6.30
N ARG A 724 45.80 -29.91 -6.54
CA ARG A 724 46.56 -30.04 -7.80
C ARG A 724 45.67 -30.15 -9.03
N SER A 725 44.63 -30.99 -8.96
CA SER A 725 43.68 -31.18 -10.06
C SER A 725 42.88 -29.90 -10.33
N MET A 726 42.51 -29.18 -9.27
CA MET A 726 41.76 -27.91 -9.36
C MET A 726 42.63 -26.82 -10.01
N ALA A 727 43.92 -26.72 -9.64
CA ALA A 727 44.85 -25.79 -10.27
C ALA A 727 44.98 -26.02 -11.79
N VAL A 728 45.15 -27.28 -12.20
CA VAL A 728 45.24 -27.65 -13.62
C VAL A 728 43.95 -27.31 -14.38
N LYS A 729 42.78 -27.61 -13.79
CA LYS A 729 41.48 -27.24 -14.37
C LYS A 729 41.36 -25.73 -14.54
N ALA A 730 41.79 -24.95 -13.53
CA ALA A 730 41.71 -23.49 -13.57
C ALA A 730 42.65 -22.91 -14.65
N VAL A 731 43.89 -23.40 -14.76
CA VAL A 731 44.82 -22.97 -15.81
C VAL A 731 44.23 -23.22 -17.20
N ARG A 732 43.69 -24.43 -17.45
CA ARG A 732 43.04 -24.75 -18.73
C ARG A 732 41.87 -23.86 -19.03
N ARG A 733 41.04 -23.58 -18.02
CA ARG A 733 39.88 -22.67 -18.17
C ARG A 733 40.31 -21.23 -18.44
N MET A 734 41.37 -20.75 -17.82
CA MET A 734 41.90 -19.41 -18.08
C MET A 734 42.44 -19.29 -19.54
N VAL A 735 42.96 -20.37 -20.12
CA VAL A 735 43.33 -20.40 -21.55
C VAL A 735 42.09 -20.32 -22.44
N GLU A 736 41.03 -21.08 -22.12
CA GLU A 736 39.74 -21.00 -22.85
C GLU A 736 39.12 -19.59 -22.80
N LEU A 737 39.33 -18.86 -21.70
CA LEU A 737 38.87 -17.49 -21.52
C LEU A 737 39.77 -16.42 -22.13
N GLY A 738 40.95 -16.83 -22.71
CA GLY A 738 41.93 -15.89 -23.27
C GLY A 738 42.74 -15.10 -22.23
N ILE A 739 42.61 -15.45 -20.94
CA ILE A 739 43.36 -14.84 -19.83
C ILE A 739 44.80 -15.32 -19.79
N LEU A 740 45.03 -16.57 -20.19
CA LEU A 740 46.37 -17.16 -20.35
C LEU A 740 46.61 -17.53 -21.81
N GLU A 741 47.82 -17.26 -22.27
CA GLU A 741 48.36 -17.73 -23.57
C GLU A 741 49.22 -18.97 -23.37
N ARG A 742 49.08 -19.93 -24.26
CA ARG A 742 49.95 -21.13 -24.27
C ARG A 742 51.09 -20.96 -25.27
N ARG A 743 52.34 -21.08 -24.81
CA ARG A 743 53.56 -20.97 -25.62
C ARG A 743 54.45 -22.18 -25.38
N GLY A 744 54.61 -23.05 -26.36
CA GLY A 744 55.53 -24.18 -26.27
C GLY A 744 55.39 -25.13 -25.08
N GLY A 745 54.12 -25.34 -24.61
CA GLY A 745 53.83 -26.16 -23.43
C GLY A 745 53.86 -25.39 -22.08
N ARG A 746 54.22 -24.10 -22.09
CA ARG A 746 54.17 -23.17 -20.95
C ARG A 746 53.01 -22.20 -21.10
N TYR A 747 52.68 -21.53 -20.04
CA TYR A 747 51.58 -20.56 -19.94
C TYR A 747 52.11 -19.22 -19.48
N ILE A 748 51.55 -18.14 -20.01
CA ILE A 748 51.85 -16.75 -19.62
C ILE A 748 50.54 -15.96 -19.53
N LEU A 749 50.51 -14.94 -18.69
CA LEU A 749 49.36 -14.02 -18.62
C LEU A 749 49.21 -13.25 -19.94
N GLY A 750 48.03 -13.37 -20.55
CA GLY A 750 47.66 -12.64 -21.76
C GLY A 750 47.35 -11.16 -21.49
N PRO A 751 47.22 -10.36 -22.57
CA PRO A 751 46.90 -8.95 -22.47
C PRO A 751 45.44 -8.71 -22.09
N GLN A 752 44.51 -9.58 -22.45
CA GLN A 752 43.07 -9.51 -22.14
C GLN A 752 42.75 -10.30 -20.87
N ARG A 753 42.41 -9.60 -19.79
CA ARG A 753 42.17 -10.23 -18.48
C ARG A 753 40.77 -9.94 -17.96
N THR A 754 39.80 -9.79 -18.87
CA THR A 754 38.40 -9.55 -18.52
C THR A 754 37.61 -10.85 -18.42
N HIS A 755 36.49 -10.82 -17.66
CA HIS A 755 35.60 -11.96 -17.56
C HIS A 755 34.15 -11.52 -17.81
N PRO A 756 33.38 -12.21 -18.67
CA PRO A 756 32.01 -11.76 -19.05
C PRO A 756 31.03 -11.59 -17.89
N LYS A 757 31.22 -12.31 -16.79
CA LYS A 757 30.37 -12.28 -15.60
C LYS A 757 30.78 -11.22 -14.57
N PHE A 758 31.88 -10.48 -14.81
CA PHE A 758 32.35 -9.37 -13.99
C PHE A 758 32.42 -8.10 -14.83
N PRO A 759 31.24 -7.47 -15.15
CA PRO A 759 31.22 -6.29 -15.99
C PRO A 759 31.94 -5.12 -15.29
N GLY A 760 32.80 -4.43 -16.02
CA GLY A 760 33.57 -3.29 -15.49
C GLY A 760 34.79 -3.63 -14.64
N VAL A 761 35.14 -4.91 -14.50
CA VAL A 761 36.43 -5.36 -13.94
C VAL A 761 37.46 -5.44 -15.08
N GLU A 762 38.51 -4.63 -15.00
CA GLU A 762 39.56 -4.53 -16.04
C GLU A 762 40.51 -5.74 -16.01
N ASP A 763 40.88 -6.18 -14.82
CA ASP A 763 41.76 -7.33 -14.61
C ASP A 763 41.19 -8.28 -13.55
N ILE A 764 40.60 -9.39 -14.00
CA ILE A 764 39.96 -10.38 -13.11
C ILE A 764 41.00 -11.14 -12.27
N VAL A 765 42.26 -11.22 -12.68
CA VAL A 765 43.32 -11.89 -11.90
C VAL A 765 43.68 -11.01 -10.70
N VAL A 766 43.93 -9.71 -10.93
CA VAL A 766 44.21 -8.77 -9.87
C VAL A 766 43.00 -8.65 -8.91
N TYR A 767 41.79 -8.66 -9.46
CA TYR A 767 40.55 -8.65 -8.68
C TYR A 767 40.49 -9.84 -7.70
N GLN A 768 40.70 -11.05 -8.17
CA GLN A 768 40.64 -12.26 -7.35
C GLN A 768 41.78 -12.31 -6.30
N ALA A 769 42.98 -11.84 -6.66
CA ALA A 769 44.10 -11.75 -5.74
C ALA A 769 43.82 -10.75 -4.58
N ARG A 770 43.31 -9.57 -4.89
CA ARG A 770 42.93 -8.56 -3.88
C ARG A 770 41.82 -9.04 -2.96
N PHE A 771 40.82 -9.73 -3.53
CA PHE A 771 39.74 -10.32 -2.76
C PHE A 771 40.24 -11.33 -1.70
N LEU A 772 41.23 -12.16 -2.06
CA LEU A 772 41.88 -13.07 -1.11
C LEU A 772 42.68 -12.30 -0.06
N GLY A 773 43.46 -11.29 -0.46
CA GLY A 773 44.21 -10.44 0.46
C GLY A 773 43.34 -9.83 1.54
N GLU A 774 42.19 -9.24 1.16
CA GLU A 774 41.24 -8.67 2.09
C GLU A 774 40.60 -9.72 3.02
N THR A 775 40.35 -10.94 2.54
CA THR A 775 39.86 -12.05 3.37
C THR A 775 40.87 -12.42 4.47
N LEU A 776 42.14 -12.41 4.15
CA LEU A 776 43.24 -12.67 5.10
C LEU A 776 43.39 -11.49 6.11
N GLU A 777 43.23 -10.26 5.65
CA GLU A 777 43.22 -9.06 6.53
C GLU A 777 42.06 -9.10 7.52
N GLY A 778 40.87 -9.44 7.07
CA GLY A 778 39.69 -9.60 7.94
C GLY A 778 39.91 -10.66 9.04
N LEU A 779 40.62 -11.76 8.70
CA LEU A 779 40.94 -12.77 9.70
C LEU A 779 41.96 -12.24 10.73
N ARG A 780 42.97 -11.47 10.30
CA ARG A 780 43.97 -10.86 11.21
C ARG A 780 43.31 -9.84 12.15
N ALA A 781 42.47 -8.96 11.61
CA ALA A 781 41.71 -7.96 12.38
C ALA A 781 40.84 -8.63 13.46
N ARG A 782 40.19 -9.75 13.11
CA ARG A 782 39.40 -10.57 14.04
C ARG A 782 40.25 -11.25 15.14
N ALA A 783 41.49 -11.60 14.87
CA ALA A 783 42.37 -12.22 15.85
C ALA A 783 42.95 -11.20 16.83
N SER A 784 42.96 -9.91 16.47
CA SER A 784 43.46 -8.80 17.30
C SER A 784 42.34 -8.13 18.12
N ALA A 785 41.09 -8.33 17.78
CA ALA A 785 39.90 -7.88 18.53
C ALA A 785 39.44 -8.94 19.54
#